data_3690baa6d5821ec77658ddcc3733d0b6
#
_entry.id   3690baa6d5821ec77658ddcc3733d0b6
#
_cell.length_a   1.000
_cell.length_b   1.000
_cell.length_c   1.000
_cell.angle_alpha   90.00
_cell.angle_beta   90.00
_cell.angle_gamma   90.00
#
_symmetry.space_group_name_H-M   'P 1'
#
loop_
_entity.id
_entity.type
_entity.pdbx_description
1 polymer ?
#
loop_
_entity_poly.entity_id
_entity_poly.type
_entity_poly.pdbx_seq_one_letter_code
_entity_poly.pdbx_strand_id
1 'polypeptide(L)'
;MKKLTRPLLFLLACLVWACSSTKSLKPGQILYTGAEVKINPDSSGKIDNEKQIKNDLEAKTRPRPNSSILGIKFKLGLYNLAGEPKKPKGFRNWLRKKGEAPVLLNDVKLKYNNDVLTSYLISEGYLQANVTGDTIVKEKKGKAIYTAVTGQRYKINKVTFPPDTGILTKNINVNKDKTLLKVGDFYDIDTYKNERIRIDNDLKEIGYFYFSPDYLIIQVDSTIGKNLVNIKVKVKDIAPDAAIKPYTVKNINIYPNYSLRRDSALRKLNPLVYNDFNIYDNRNTFKPKLFDRLVFFQKGEAYNRKDHNQSLNRMVNVGAFQDVRVEFLPVDSFRNNQLDLNIYLTPLKKNSLTFSVTGTSKSNNFVGSEVKVTQTTRNLFRNAEQLDLSVSGGFETQTKGTSLGKNSLSFTAEGKLTFPRLIVPFYKPNSTNAFIPKTITSLSYQMLNRGSEYTLHAIKGEYGYNFKENQYKEHNFNPISISYVATSFPDTNTRDSLFKNNPLLRSTLENQFIVGSNYNFTYTNQMEDSRRNNVYFYGALETGGNVWGLFTSKNNEGKRTIFNVPLTQFIRVEADLRDYYKITKNLIWANRLNLGYGYAYGNSSSLPFVKQFFAGGSNDVRAFPARTLGPGTYKVRDDAIFADQGGDIKLMLNSELRFKIVSIFYGALFVDAGNIWLRKEDLGEPGKPETARLGSGFRLKNTFNELAVGTGAGLRVDVSIFVVRLDVAFPVRKPYLPEGQRWVFNDINFGSKDWRRQNLIFNIGIGYPF
;
A
#
# COMPACT_ATOMS: atom_id res chain seq x y z
N MET A 1 22.88 -8.23 -34.24
CA MET A 1 23.09 -7.52 -32.96
C MET A 1 24.49 -6.97 -32.71
N LYS A 2 25.56 -7.44 -33.35
CA LYS A 2 26.90 -6.84 -33.26
C LYS A 2 27.02 -5.39 -33.78
N LYS A 3 26.07 -4.92 -34.60
CA LYS A 3 26.11 -3.55 -35.17
C LYS A 3 25.49 -2.47 -34.26
N LEU A 4 24.69 -2.83 -33.23
CA LEU A 4 24.07 -1.85 -32.31
C LEU A 4 24.87 -1.68 -30.99
N THR A 5 25.65 -2.66 -30.59
CA THR A 5 26.45 -2.60 -29.35
C THR A 5 27.64 -1.67 -29.43
N ARG A 6 28.26 -1.54 -30.63
CA ARG A 6 29.37 -0.61 -30.83
C ARG A 6 28.97 0.86 -30.75
N PRO A 7 27.87 1.34 -31.38
CA PRO A 7 27.42 2.71 -31.20
C PRO A 7 26.91 3.00 -29.79
N LEU A 8 26.31 2.00 -29.08
CA LEU A 8 25.84 2.18 -27.69
C LEU A 8 27.05 2.29 -26.72
N LEU A 9 28.08 1.49 -26.90
CA LEU A 9 29.38 1.59 -26.16
C LEU A 9 30.11 2.88 -26.47
N PHE A 10 30.09 3.33 -27.72
CA PHE A 10 30.68 4.59 -28.15
C PHE A 10 29.89 5.79 -27.59
N LEU A 11 28.54 5.71 -27.55
CA LEU A 11 27.69 6.70 -26.90
C LEU A 11 27.92 6.75 -25.38
N LEU A 12 28.11 5.60 -24.74
CA LEU A 12 28.46 5.49 -23.33
C LEU A 12 29.87 6.06 -23.04
N ALA A 13 30.85 5.76 -23.89
CA ALA A 13 32.19 6.30 -23.79
C ALA A 13 32.27 7.81 -24.06
N CYS A 14 31.49 8.32 -25.02
CA CYS A 14 31.33 9.75 -25.27
C CYS A 14 30.67 10.47 -24.12
N LEU A 15 29.68 9.84 -23.43
CA LEU A 15 29.06 10.37 -22.21
C LEU A 15 30.01 10.45 -21.02
N VAL A 16 30.96 9.53 -20.91
CA VAL A 16 31.99 9.55 -19.86
C VAL A 16 33.08 10.61 -20.15
N TRP A 17 33.40 10.86 -21.40
CA TRP A 17 34.42 11.89 -21.80
C TRP A 17 33.86 13.32 -21.80
N ALA A 18 32.54 13.51 -21.90
CA ALA A 18 31.90 14.82 -21.90
C ALA A 18 31.78 15.46 -20.50
N CYS A 19 32.17 14.80 -19.41
CA CYS A 19 31.91 15.24 -18.06
C CYS A 19 33.08 15.94 -17.35
N SER A 20 33.67 16.96 -17.95
CA SER A 20 34.40 17.94 -17.15
C SER A 20 33.39 18.86 -16.46
N SER A 21 33.12 18.64 -15.17
CA SER A 21 32.14 19.40 -14.38
C SER A 21 32.50 20.90 -14.22
N THR A 22 33.71 21.29 -14.57
CA THR A 22 34.25 22.66 -14.41
C THR A 22 34.51 23.40 -15.71
N LYS A 23 34.24 22.78 -16.87
CA LYS A 23 34.56 23.36 -18.20
C LYS A 23 33.79 24.61 -18.56
N SER A 24 32.56 24.76 -18.03
CA SER A 24 31.67 25.90 -18.33
C SER A 24 31.73 27.02 -17.27
N LEU A 25 32.60 26.91 -16.28
CA LEU A 25 32.78 27.95 -15.27
C LEU A 25 33.52 29.16 -15.85
N LYS A 26 33.00 30.36 -15.55
CA LYS A 26 33.66 31.63 -15.90
C LYS A 26 34.93 31.80 -15.08
N PRO A 27 35.90 32.59 -15.55
CA PRO A 27 37.10 32.93 -14.76
C PRO A 27 36.69 33.43 -13.37
N GLY A 28 37.35 32.93 -12.32
CA GLY A 28 37.07 33.27 -10.93
C GLY A 28 35.90 32.51 -10.28
N GLN A 29 35.13 31.71 -11.03
CA GLN A 29 34.05 30.88 -10.44
C GLN A 29 34.60 29.53 -9.96
N ILE A 30 34.18 29.14 -8.75
CA ILE A 30 34.54 27.88 -8.07
C ILE A 30 33.29 27.03 -7.93
N LEU A 31 33.32 25.79 -8.45
CA LEU A 31 32.22 24.85 -8.32
C LEU A 31 32.11 24.34 -6.87
N TYR A 32 30.96 24.51 -6.27
CA TYR A 32 30.68 23.93 -4.95
C TYR A 32 30.46 22.43 -5.05
N THR A 33 31.25 21.66 -4.30
CA THR A 33 31.20 20.20 -4.34
C THR A 33 30.46 19.58 -3.15
N GLY A 34 30.16 20.37 -2.13
CA GLY A 34 29.41 19.93 -0.95
C GLY A 34 29.97 20.47 0.35
N ALA A 35 29.27 20.15 1.43
CA ALA A 35 29.71 20.41 2.79
C ALA A 35 30.32 19.15 3.40
N GLU A 36 31.24 19.35 4.32
CA GLU A 36 31.76 18.33 5.23
C GLU A 36 31.65 18.86 6.65
N VAL A 37 31.05 18.08 7.53
CA VAL A 37 30.96 18.42 8.94
C VAL A 37 31.96 17.58 9.72
N LYS A 38 32.81 18.28 10.49
CA LYS A 38 33.71 17.68 11.47
C LYS A 38 33.11 17.93 12.85
N ILE A 39 32.90 16.88 13.60
CA ILE A 39 32.42 16.99 14.97
C ILE A 39 33.62 16.84 15.88
N ASN A 40 33.86 17.86 16.69
CA ASN A 40 34.88 17.84 17.75
C ASN A 40 34.12 17.70 19.08
N PRO A 41 34.07 16.50 19.68
CA PRO A 41 33.57 16.37 21.04
C PRO A 41 34.53 17.16 21.94
N ASP A 42 33.95 17.92 22.87
CA ASP A 42 34.73 18.49 23.93
C ASP A 42 35.40 17.37 24.74
N SER A 43 36.43 17.67 25.53
CA SER A 43 37.39 16.79 26.23
C SER A 43 36.81 15.59 27.01
N SER A 44 35.52 15.32 26.94
CA SER A 44 34.80 14.42 27.83
C SER A 44 34.10 13.21 27.18
N GLY A 45 34.25 12.90 25.89
CA GLY A 45 33.76 11.60 25.44
C GLY A 45 33.10 11.47 24.07
N LYS A 46 32.73 10.24 23.74
CA LYS A 46 32.08 9.86 22.51
C LYS A 46 30.66 10.44 22.42
N ILE A 47 30.32 10.97 21.27
CA ILE A 47 28.95 11.39 20.95
C ILE A 47 28.13 10.15 20.55
N ASP A 48 27.01 9.93 21.21
CA ASP A 48 26.07 8.90 20.81
C ASP A 48 25.53 9.19 19.42
N ASN A 49 25.59 8.19 18.53
CA ASN A 49 25.14 8.30 17.13
C ASN A 49 25.83 9.41 16.30
N GLU A 50 27.11 9.67 16.53
CA GLU A 50 27.91 10.69 15.84
C GLU A 50 27.71 10.67 14.31
N LYS A 51 27.72 9.48 13.70
CA LYS A 51 27.50 9.32 12.26
C LYS A 51 26.15 9.81 11.80
N GLN A 52 25.09 9.63 12.60
CA GLN A 52 23.75 10.11 12.28
C GLN A 52 23.70 11.64 12.41
N ILE A 53 24.19 12.19 13.51
CA ILE A 53 24.26 13.65 13.74
C ILE A 53 25.07 14.33 12.62
N LYS A 54 26.21 13.77 12.24
CA LYS A 54 27.00 14.28 11.12
C LYS A 54 26.22 14.31 9.81
N ASN A 55 25.54 13.22 9.46
CA ASN A 55 24.72 13.15 8.24
C ASN A 55 23.56 14.16 8.27
N ASP A 56 22.93 14.34 9.43
CA ASP A 56 21.81 15.27 9.59
C ASP A 56 22.29 16.73 9.50
N LEU A 57 23.44 17.04 10.06
CA LEU A 57 24.09 18.37 9.91
C LEU A 57 24.44 18.63 8.44
N GLU A 58 25.11 17.71 7.76
CA GLU A 58 25.45 17.85 6.34
C GLU A 58 24.20 18.04 5.46
N ALA A 59 23.11 17.33 5.74
CA ALA A 59 21.83 17.45 5.02
C ALA A 59 21.16 18.82 5.19
N LYS A 60 21.43 19.54 6.29
CA LYS A 60 20.88 20.87 6.57
C LYS A 60 21.63 22.01 5.91
N THR A 61 22.88 21.79 5.46
CA THR A 61 23.67 22.84 4.79
C THR A 61 23.05 23.32 3.48
N ARG A 62 23.16 24.59 3.19
CA ARG A 62 22.66 25.23 1.95
C ARG A 62 23.75 26.14 1.33
N PRO A 63 23.78 26.23 -0.01
CA PRO A 63 23.02 25.44 -0.98
C PRO A 63 23.44 23.97 -1.01
N ARG A 64 22.60 23.08 -1.58
CA ARG A 64 23.00 21.70 -1.85
C ARG A 64 23.90 21.70 -3.09
N PRO A 65 24.95 20.85 -3.13
CA PRO A 65 25.79 20.69 -4.33
C PRO A 65 24.97 20.09 -5.48
N ASN A 66 25.44 20.27 -6.71
CA ASN A 66 24.82 19.65 -7.88
C ASN A 66 24.69 18.14 -7.68
N SER A 67 23.53 17.60 -8.07
CA SER A 67 23.19 16.18 -7.93
C SER A 67 24.22 15.30 -8.65
N SER A 68 24.67 14.23 -7.99
CA SER A 68 25.62 13.25 -8.54
C SER A 68 25.08 11.83 -8.43
N ILE A 69 25.43 10.97 -9.41
CA ILE A 69 25.12 9.56 -9.44
C ILE A 69 26.43 8.84 -9.63
N LEU A 70 26.80 7.97 -8.69
CA LEU A 70 28.09 7.29 -8.70
C LEU A 70 29.28 8.26 -8.88
N GLY A 71 29.20 9.47 -8.29
CA GLY A 71 30.21 10.51 -8.42
C GLY A 71 30.11 11.37 -9.68
N ILE A 72 29.29 11.01 -10.67
CA ILE A 72 29.12 11.73 -11.93
C ILE A 72 27.95 12.74 -11.82
N LYS A 73 28.23 14.03 -12.05
CA LYS A 73 27.24 15.11 -12.04
C LYS A 73 26.49 15.21 -13.37
N PHE A 74 25.67 14.21 -13.67
CA PHE A 74 25.00 14.06 -14.97
C PHE A 74 24.17 15.28 -15.37
N LYS A 75 23.35 15.82 -14.46
CA LYS A 75 22.51 17.00 -14.74
C LYS A 75 23.34 18.26 -14.99
N LEU A 76 24.46 18.44 -14.27
CA LEU A 76 25.38 19.50 -14.54
C LEU A 76 26.06 19.31 -15.92
N GLY A 77 26.38 18.06 -16.29
CA GLY A 77 26.86 17.71 -17.63
C GLY A 77 25.87 18.09 -18.74
N LEU A 78 24.57 17.81 -18.55
CA LEU A 78 23.54 18.22 -19.49
C LEU A 78 23.43 19.75 -19.63
N TYR A 79 23.50 20.48 -18.53
CA TYR A 79 23.51 21.94 -18.52
C TYR A 79 24.71 22.49 -19.30
N ASN A 80 25.89 21.95 -19.04
CA ASN A 80 27.13 22.36 -19.70
C ASN A 80 27.13 22.04 -21.21
N LEU A 81 26.57 20.87 -21.61
CA LEU A 81 26.42 20.48 -23.02
C LEU A 81 25.45 21.40 -23.79
N ALA A 82 24.40 21.87 -23.11
CA ALA A 82 23.45 22.79 -23.70
C ALA A 82 24.06 24.15 -24.01
N GLY A 83 25.04 24.57 -23.22
CA GLY A 83 25.64 25.90 -23.32
C GLY A 83 24.64 27.03 -23.17
N GLU A 84 24.85 28.18 -23.86
CA GLU A 84 23.89 29.28 -23.91
C GLU A 84 23.04 29.17 -25.18
N PRO A 85 21.74 28.77 -25.07
CA PRO A 85 20.89 28.63 -26.24
C PRO A 85 20.50 30.00 -26.79
N LYS A 86 20.75 30.20 -28.08
CA LYS A 86 20.38 31.44 -28.79
C LYS A 86 18.88 31.57 -29.05
N LYS A 87 18.09 30.48 -28.97
CA LYS A 87 16.65 30.46 -29.22
C LYS A 87 15.86 30.00 -27.99
N PRO A 88 14.73 30.61 -27.64
CA PRO A 88 13.91 30.23 -26.46
C PRO A 88 13.22 28.87 -26.62
N LYS A 89 13.07 28.35 -27.84
CA LYS A 89 12.53 27.02 -28.15
C LYS A 89 13.57 26.21 -28.92
N GLY A 90 13.79 24.94 -28.56
CA GLY A 90 14.74 24.04 -29.23
C GLY A 90 15.38 23.01 -28.29
N PHE A 91 16.06 22.03 -28.86
CA PHE A 91 16.65 20.90 -28.14
C PHE A 91 17.69 21.34 -27.08
N ARG A 92 18.55 22.34 -27.40
CA ARG A 92 19.54 22.86 -26.44
C ARG A 92 18.86 23.53 -25.22
N ASN A 93 17.77 24.29 -25.44
CA ASN A 93 17.03 24.91 -24.35
C ASN A 93 16.30 23.85 -23.49
N TRP A 94 15.79 22.79 -24.11
CA TRP A 94 15.23 21.63 -23.42
C TRP A 94 16.28 20.94 -22.54
N LEU A 95 17.48 20.68 -23.07
CA LEU A 95 18.61 20.13 -22.30
C LEU A 95 18.98 21.02 -21.13
N ARG A 96 19.06 22.34 -21.32
CA ARG A 96 19.38 23.29 -20.26
C ARG A 96 18.34 23.28 -19.14
N LYS A 97 17.04 23.20 -19.49
CA LYS A 97 15.95 23.10 -18.52
C LYS A 97 15.93 21.76 -17.74
N LYS A 98 16.42 20.70 -18.32
CA LYS A 98 16.58 19.37 -17.68
C LYS A 98 17.89 19.24 -16.92
N GLY A 99 18.86 20.08 -17.22
CA GLY A 99 20.13 20.20 -16.51
C GLY A 99 20.01 21.00 -15.20
N GLU A 100 21.08 20.96 -14.40
CA GLU A 100 21.28 21.81 -13.21
C GLU A 100 22.39 22.81 -13.49
N ALA A 101 22.12 24.09 -13.24
CA ALA A 101 23.17 25.10 -13.28
C ALA A 101 24.28 24.79 -12.25
N PRO A 102 25.54 25.18 -12.49
CA PRO A 102 26.59 24.99 -11.51
C PRO A 102 26.28 25.79 -10.24
N VAL A 103 26.30 25.11 -9.10
CA VAL A 103 26.23 25.75 -7.78
C VAL A 103 27.62 26.25 -7.44
N LEU A 104 27.76 27.52 -7.15
CA LEU A 104 29.07 28.17 -6.90
C LEU A 104 29.38 28.23 -5.42
N LEU A 105 30.67 28.22 -5.09
CA LEU A 105 31.13 28.35 -3.71
C LEU A 105 30.71 29.71 -3.09
N ASN A 106 30.66 30.75 -3.92
CA ASN A 106 30.23 32.10 -3.48
C ASN A 106 28.76 32.18 -3.07
N ASP A 107 27.93 31.18 -3.48
CA ASP A 107 26.53 31.08 -3.07
C ASP A 107 26.39 30.51 -1.65
N VAL A 108 27.46 29.98 -1.06
CA VAL A 108 27.48 29.40 0.29
C VAL A 108 27.55 30.50 1.32
N LYS A 109 26.49 30.69 2.08
CA LYS A 109 26.42 31.63 3.19
C LYS A 109 26.88 30.95 4.49
N LEU A 110 28.19 30.96 4.76
CA LEU A 110 28.79 30.25 5.89
C LEU A 110 28.12 30.62 7.22
N LYS A 111 27.95 31.92 7.52
CA LYS A 111 27.31 32.41 8.77
C LYS A 111 25.90 31.82 8.95
N TYR A 112 25.07 31.88 7.91
CA TYR A 112 23.71 31.29 7.94
C TYR A 112 23.75 29.78 8.23
N ASN A 113 24.64 29.04 7.57
CA ASN A 113 24.78 27.62 7.85
C ASN A 113 25.29 27.36 9.26
N ASN A 114 26.26 28.14 9.77
CA ASN A 114 26.73 28.01 11.15
C ASN A 114 25.56 28.15 12.15
N ASP A 115 24.73 29.17 11.98
CA ASP A 115 23.58 29.43 12.86
C ASP A 115 22.55 28.30 12.80
N VAL A 116 22.26 27.76 11.58
CA VAL A 116 21.35 26.63 11.38
C VAL A 116 21.89 25.35 12.02
N LEU A 117 23.19 25.06 11.84
CA LEU A 117 23.80 23.84 12.39
C LEU A 117 23.92 23.92 13.91
N THR A 118 24.29 25.11 14.47
CA THR A 118 24.30 25.36 15.92
C THR A 118 22.90 25.19 16.52
N SER A 119 21.87 25.80 15.90
CA SER A 119 20.48 25.66 16.36
C SER A 119 19.99 24.21 16.34
N TYR A 120 20.40 23.44 15.34
CA TYR A 120 20.08 22.01 15.28
C TYR A 120 20.72 21.25 16.45
N LEU A 121 22.00 21.45 16.73
CA LEU A 121 22.68 20.81 17.86
C LEU A 121 22.07 21.20 19.20
N ILE A 122 21.70 22.48 19.38
CA ILE A 122 20.98 22.94 20.57
C ILE A 122 19.64 22.19 20.69
N SER A 123 18.90 22.00 19.58
CA SER A 123 17.63 21.29 19.60
C SER A 123 17.76 19.80 20.00
N GLU A 124 18.92 19.19 19.72
CA GLU A 124 19.26 17.82 20.10
C GLU A 124 19.84 17.68 21.51
N GLY A 125 19.95 18.79 22.25
CA GLY A 125 20.38 18.80 23.65
C GLY A 125 21.85 19.18 23.87
N TYR A 126 22.57 19.60 22.85
CA TYR A 126 23.93 20.12 22.97
C TYR A 126 23.87 21.64 23.18
N LEU A 127 23.46 22.09 24.38
CA LEU A 127 23.14 23.51 24.64
C LEU A 127 24.34 24.46 24.54
N GLN A 128 25.57 23.95 24.64
CA GLN A 128 26.81 24.70 24.49
C GLN A 128 27.41 24.55 23.10
N ALA A 129 26.70 23.95 22.14
CA ALA A 129 27.23 23.76 20.81
C ALA A 129 27.53 25.04 20.09
N ASN A 130 28.64 25.06 19.36
CA ASN A 130 29.02 26.13 18.45
C ASN A 130 29.57 25.55 17.16
N VAL A 131 29.17 26.12 16.02
CA VAL A 131 29.62 25.67 14.71
C VAL A 131 30.30 26.82 13.99
N THR A 132 31.52 26.55 13.51
CA THR A 132 32.29 27.49 12.67
C THR A 132 32.49 26.89 11.30
N GLY A 133 32.39 27.71 10.26
CA GLY A 133 32.51 27.26 8.86
C GLY A 133 33.68 27.95 8.16
N ASP A 134 34.39 27.16 7.34
CA ASP A 134 35.46 27.63 6.47
C ASP A 134 35.33 26.97 5.08
N THR A 135 36.14 27.40 4.12
CA THR A 135 36.14 26.86 2.76
C THR A 135 37.52 26.37 2.36
N ILE A 136 37.56 25.20 1.70
CA ILE A 136 38.74 24.66 1.05
C ILE A 136 38.55 24.65 -0.45
N VAL A 137 39.49 25.24 -1.16
CA VAL A 137 39.49 25.32 -2.62
C VAL A 137 40.66 24.51 -3.16
N LYS A 138 40.38 23.61 -4.09
CA LYS A 138 41.36 22.91 -4.93
C LYS A 138 41.01 23.18 -6.38
N GLU A 139 41.89 23.90 -7.09
CA GLU A 139 41.71 24.32 -8.49
C GLU A 139 40.33 25.07 -8.66
N LYS A 140 39.45 24.53 -9.50
CA LYS A 140 38.11 25.09 -9.77
C LYS A 140 36.99 24.46 -8.94
N LYS A 141 37.32 23.71 -7.86
CA LYS A 141 36.37 23.02 -6.98
C LYS A 141 36.54 23.51 -5.55
N GLY A 142 35.45 23.85 -4.88
CA GLY A 142 35.44 24.25 -3.49
C GLY A 142 34.51 23.42 -2.64
N LYS A 143 34.84 23.28 -1.37
CA LYS A 143 34.08 22.56 -0.35
C LYS A 143 33.94 23.46 0.88
N ALA A 144 32.77 23.47 1.51
CA ALA A 144 32.60 24.10 2.81
C ALA A 144 32.90 23.05 3.89
N ILE A 145 33.67 23.44 4.90
CA ILE A 145 33.96 22.62 6.07
C ILE A 145 33.37 23.31 7.29
N TYR A 146 32.54 22.57 8.01
CA TYR A 146 31.95 23.05 9.24
C TYR A 146 32.51 22.25 10.41
N THR A 147 33.08 22.97 11.38
CA THR A 147 33.59 22.37 12.62
C THR A 147 32.57 22.63 13.72
N ALA A 148 31.95 21.56 14.19
CA ALA A 148 30.96 21.58 15.25
C ALA A 148 31.62 21.18 16.58
N VAL A 149 31.74 22.12 17.52
CA VAL A 149 32.08 21.84 18.91
C VAL A 149 30.79 21.66 19.67
N THR A 150 30.52 20.44 20.17
CA THR A 150 29.20 20.11 20.70
C THR A 150 29.03 20.37 22.21
N GLY A 151 30.10 20.21 22.98
CA GLY A 151 29.97 20.06 24.43
C GLY A 151 29.24 18.75 24.78
N GLN A 152 28.87 18.62 26.06
CA GLN A 152 28.10 17.48 26.53
C GLN A 152 26.60 17.64 26.29
N ARG A 153 25.92 16.53 26.07
CA ARG A 153 24.46 16.50 25.90
C ARG A 153 23.78 16.63 27.26
N TYR A 154 22.84 17.56 27.39
CA TYR A 154 22.13 17.82 28.65
C TYR A 154 21.05 16.77 28.91
N LYS A 155 20.86 16.45 30.22
CA LYS A 155 19.83 15.53 30.70
C LYS A 155 18.82 16.26 31.58
N ILE A 156 17.60 15.73 31.60
CA ILE A 156 16.50 16.23 32.42
C ILE A 156 16.74 15.80 33.87
N ASN A 157 16.88 16.78 34.78
CA ASN A 157 17.03 16.57 36.21
C ASN A 157 15.68 16.53 36.95
N LYS A 158 14.79 17.50 36.62
CA LYS A 158 13.49 17.62 37.27
C LYS A 158 12.45 18.14 36.29
N VAL A 159 11.23 17.62 36.39
CA VAL A 159 10.06 18.11 35.65
C VAL A 159 9.03 18.61 36.66
N THR A 160 8.58 19.84 36.49
CA THR A 160 7.58 20.47 37.34
C THR A 160 6.38 20.88 36.50
N PHE A 161 5.21 20.40 36.87
CA PHE A 161 3.92 20.75 36.27
C PHE A 161 3.32 21.97 37.01
N PRO A 162 2.33 22.67 36.41
CA PRO A 162 1.69 23.80 37.08
C PRO A 162 1.00 23.34 38.38
N PRO A 163 0.97 24.23 39.42
CA PRO A 163 0.26 23.90 40.67
C PRO A 163 -1.26 23.78 40.44
N ASP A 164 -1.94 23.01 41.26
CA ASP A 164 -3.39 22.75 41.18
C ASP A 164 -4.24 23.92 41.67
N THR A 165 -3.99 25.13 41.17
CA THR A 165 -4.66 26.36 41.60
C THR A 165 -5.98 26.63 40.87
N GLY A 166 -6.27 25.92 39.79
CA GLY A 166 -7.48 26.10 38.99
C GLY A 166 -7.94 24.81 38.29
N ILE A 167 -9.12 24.84 37.69
CA ILE A 167 -9.72 23.65 37.02
C ILE A 167 -8.81 23.18 35.87
N LEU A 168 -8.29 24.09 35.06
CA LEU A 168 -7.38 23.75 33.96
C LEU A 168 -6.12 23.04 34.44
N THR A 169 -5.45 23.61 35.47
CA THR A 169 -4.19 23.06 35.98
C THR A 169 -4.40 21.68 36.64
N LYS A 170 -5.53 21.48 37.33
CA LYS A 170 -5.92 20.16 37.83
C LYS A 170 -6.09 19.16 36.69
N ASN A 171 -6.77 19.53 35.61
CA ASN A 171 -6.98 18.66 34.45
C ASN A 171 -5.69 18.35 33.70
N ILE A 172 -4.73 19.28 33.59
CA ILE A 172 -3.39 19.01 33.07
C ILE A 172 -2.68 17.95 33.92
N ASN A 173 -2.83 18.01 35.24
CA ASN A 173 -2.13 17.14 36.19
C ASN A 173 -2.75 15.74 36.29
N VAL A 174 -3.99 15.50 35.86
CA VAL A 174 -4.63 14.18 35.85
C VAL A 174 -3.80 13.14 35.11
N ASN A 175 -3.22 13.52 33.96
CA ASN A 175 -2.42 12.64 33.13
C ASN A 175 -0.91 12.96 33.17
N LYS A 176 -0.41 13.60 34.24
CA LYS A 176 1.02 13.94 34.38
C LYS A 176 1.95 12.72 34.30
N ASP A 177 1.47 11.55 34.74
CA ASP A 177 2.25 10.30 34.72
C ASP A 177 2.50 9.77 33.29
N LYS A 178 1.68 10.22 32.32
CA LYS A 178 1.83 9.90 30.88
C LYS A 178 2.77 10.86 30.17
N THR A 179 3.46 11.74 30.90
CA THR A 179 4.38 12.72 30.31
C THR A 179 5.48 12.07 29.49
N LEU A 180 5.82 12.70 28.37
CA LEU A 180 6.97 12.35 27.55
C LEU A 180 8.28 12.86 28.13
N LEU A 181 8.21 13.77 29.12
CA LEU A 181 9.35 14.39 29.78
C LEU A 181 9.78 13.52 30.97
N LYS A 182 10.76 12.64 30.77
CA LYS A 182 11.22 11.74 31.83
C LYS A 182 12.55 12.21 32.43
N VAL A 183 12.66 12.16 33.74
CA VAL A 183 13.91 12.44 34.44
C VAL A 183 14.98 11.43 34.01
N GLY A 184 16.17 11.93 33.68
CA GLY A 184 17.29 11.12 33.16
C GLY A 184 17.37 11.04 31.63
N ASP A 185 16.28 11.33 30.91
CA ASP A 185 16.31 11.40 29.45
C ASP A 185 17.09 12.62 28.98
N PHE A 186 17.61 12.56 27.77
CA PHE A 186 18.28 13.70 27.16
C PHE A 186 17.28 14.80 26.78
N TYR A 187 17.75 16.03 26.87
CA TYR A 187 17.06 17.20 26.30
C TYR A 187 16.82 17.00 24.82
N ASP A 188 15.58 17.19 24.38
CA ASP A 188 15.17 17.16 22.97
C ASP A 188 13.96 18.06 22.77
N ILE A 189 14.08 19.07 21.90
CA ILE A 189 13.02 20.04 21.66
C ILE A 189 11.77 19.43 21.02
N ASP A 190 11.92 18.36 20.24
CA ASP A 190 10.79 17.69 19.60
C ASP A 190 9.97 16.90 20.63
N THR A 191 10.60 16.36 21.65
CA THR A 191 9.90 15.79 22.82
C THR A 191 9.07 16.85 23.54
N TYR A 192 9.58 18.07 23.67
CA TYR A 192 8.85 19.19 24.30
C TYR A 192 7.65 19.64 23.47
N LYS A 193 7.79 19.73 22.16
CA LYS A 193 6.65 20.01 21.26
C LYS A 193 5.58 18.92 21.38
N ASN A 194 6.00 17.66 21.39
CA ASN A 194 5.10 16.53 21.50
C ASN A 194 4.38 16.48 22.84
N GLU A 195 5.03 16.87 23.95
CA GLU A 195 4.39 16.99 25.26
C GLU A 195 3.31 18.07 25.27
N ARG A 196 3.55 19.23 24.65
CA ARG A 196 2.51 20.26 24.49
C ARG A 196 1.32 19.75 23.69
N ILE A 197 1.56 18.98 22.62
CA ILE A 197 0.51 18.35 21.81
C ILE A 197 -0.24 17.27 22.61
N ARG A 198 0.46 16.48 23.44
CA ARG A 198 -0.16 15.50 24.32
C ARG A 198 -1.13 16.14 25.30
N ILE A 199 -0.69 17.19 25.98
CA ILE A 199 -1.54 17.93 26.94
C ILE A 199 -2.76 18.55 26.23
N ASP A 200 -2.58 19.16 25.05
CA ASP A 200 -3.69 19.67 24.22
C ASP A 200 -4.69 18.58 23.86
N ASN A 201 -4.20 17.42 23.45
CA ASN A 201 -5.07 16.28 23.13
C ASN A 201 -5.88 15.84 24.35
N ASP A 202 -5.23 15.65 25.50
CA ASP A 202 -5.90 15.24 26.74
C ASP A 202 -6.98 16.25 27.17
N LEU A 203 -6.68 17.54 27.09
CA LEU A 203 -7.64 18.59 27.42
C LEU A 203 -8.82 18.64 26.44
N LYS A 204 -8.59 18.40 25.16
CA LYS A 204 -9.64 18.36 24.15
C LYS A 204 -10.56 17.13 24.26
N GLU A 205 -10.14 16.09 24.95
CA GLU A 205 -11.00 14.96 25.27
C GLU A 205 -12.02 15.25 26.41
N ILE A 206 -11.82 16.36 27.14
CA ILE A 206 -12.63 16.73 28.31
C ILE A 206 -13.22 18.14 28.21
N GLY A 207 -13.41 18.65 26.99
CA GLY A 207 -14.20 19.86 26.74
C GLY A 207 -13.40 21.11 26.35
N TYR A 208 -12.09 21.15 26.41
CA TYR A 208 -11.30 22.37 26.11
C TYR A 208 -11.17 22.62 24.61
N PHE A 209 -12.27 22.92 23.94
CA PHE A 209 -12.32 23.08 22.48
C PHE A 209 -11.35 24.12 21.94
N TYR A 210 -11.26 25.31 22.58
CA TYR A 210 -10.44 26.43 22.13
C TYR A 210 -8.98 26.35 22.62
N PHE A 211 -8.63 25.35 23.41
CA PHE A 211 -7.24 25.20 23.86
C PHE A 211 -6.30 24.92 22.67
N SER A 212 -5.04 25.35 22.79
CA SER A 212 -4.00 25.12 21.78
C SER A 212 -2.66 24.81 22.46
N PRO A 213 -1.83 23.94 21.85
CA PRO A 213 -0.45 23.72 22.32
C PRO A 213 0.35 25.03 22.48
N ASP A 214 -0.02 26.08 21.73
CA ASP A 214 0.66 27.38 21.76
C ASP A 214 0.40 28.16 23.06
N TYR A 215 -0.60 27.79 23.83
CA TYR A 215 -0.84 28.38 25.17
C TYR A 215 0.00 27.72 26.27
N LEU A 216 0.76 26.66 25.92
CA LEU A 216 1.73 26.06 26.83
C LEU A 216 3.13 26.59 26.53
N ILE A 217 3.92 26.83 27.58
CA ILE A 217 5.34 27.04 27.49
C ILE A 217 6.08 26.02 28.37
N ILE A 218 7.15 25.47 27.83
CA ILE A 218 8.07 24.64 28.58
C ILE A 218 9.34 25.47 28.81
N GLN A 219 9.48 25.94 30.04
CA GLN A 219 10.66 26.70 30.49
C GLN A 219 11.76 25.73 30.85
N VAL A 220 12.96 25.99 30.40
CA VAL A 220 14.15 25.17 30.64
C VAL A 220 15.18 26.01 31.36
N ASP A 221 15.59 25.53 32.55
CA ASP A 221 16.69 26.12 33.30
C ASP A 221 17.91 25.20 33.16
N SER A 222 18.92 25.67 32.44
CA SER A 222 20.20 24.99 32.21
C SER A 222 21.33 25.54 33.10
N THR A 223 21.04 26.44 34.04
CA THR A 223 22.05 27.08 34.89
C THR A 223 22.45 26.24 36.09
N ILE A 224 21.79 25.11 36.32
CA ILE A 224 22.02 24.26 37.50
C ILE A 224 23.35 23.49 37.47
N GLY A 225 24.08 23.52 36.36
CA GLY A 225 25.37 22.85 36.19
C GLY A 225 25.26 21.36 35.85
N LYS A 226 26.42 20.68 35.79
CA LYS A 226 26.55 19.23 35.54
C LYS A 226 25.85 18.72 34.27
N ASN A 227 25.66 19.60 33.26
CA ASN A 227 24.92 19.32 32.03
C ASN A 227 23.51 18.75 32.28
N LEU A 228 22.83 19.37 33.26
CA LEU A 228 21.46 19.04 33.64
C LEU A 228 20.54 20.24 33.37
N VAL A 229 19.26 19.95 33.13
CA VAL A 229 18.20 20.94 32.99
C VAL A 229 17.03 20.65 33.90
N ASN A 230 16.47 21.68 34.50
CA ASN A 230 15.17 21.63 35.16
C ASN A 230 14.11 22.14 34.18
N ILE A 231 13.01 21.43 34.10
CA ILE A 231 11.90 21.70 33.20
C ILE A 231 10.69 22.16 34.01
N LYS A 232 10.06 23.25 33.56
CA LYS A 232 8.81 23.74 34.13
C LYS A 232 7.77 23.92 33.02
N VAL A 233 6.69 23.12 33.09
CA VAL A 233 5.52 23.29 32.23
C VAL A 233 4.63 24.38 32.81
N LYS A 234 4.24 25.36 31.99
CA LYS A 234 3.35 26.47 32.40
C LYS A 234 2.32 26.76 31.34
N VAL A 235 1.15 27.21 31.76
CA VAL A 235 0.18 27.86 30.89
C VAL A 235 0.61 29.35 30.76
N LYS A 236 0.62 29.84 29.55
CA LYS A 236 0.98 31.27 29.29
C LYS A 236 -0.13 32.19 29.77
N ASP A 237 0.23 33.31 30.34
CA ASP A 237 -0.73 34.33 30.81
C ASP A 237 -1.56 34.97 29.67
N ILE A 238 -1.08 34.86 28.42
CA ILE A 238 -1.78 35.32 27.21
C ILE A 238 -2.87 34.35 26.72
N ALA A 239 -3.08 33.21 27.38
CA ALA A 239 -4.11 32.28 26.99
C ALA A 239 -5.51 32.93 27.15
N PRO A 240 -6.35 32.98 26.10
CA PRO A 240 -7.67 33.61 26.20
C PRO A 240 -8.56 32.91 27.22
N ASP A 241 -9.44 33.64 27.87
CA ASP A 241 -10.44 33.06 28.80
C ASP A 241 -11.26 31.92 28.20
N ALA A 242 -11.56 32.02 26.92
CA ALA A 242 -12.26 30.95 26.19
C ALA A 242 -11.43 29.66 26.10
N ALA A 243 -10.11 29.73 26.07
CA ALA A 243 -9.25 28.56 25.94
C ALA A 243 -9.05 27.79 27.25
N ILE A 244 -9.27 28.43 28.39
CA ILE A 244 -9.02 27.82 29.71
C ILE A 244 -10.26 27.21 30.36
N LYS A 245 -11.38 27.16 29.64
CA LYS A 245 -12.67 26.65 30.12
C LYS A 245 -13.13 25.44 29.28
N PRO A 246 -13.75 24.41 29.89
CA PRO A 246 -14.39 23.32 29.17
C PRO A 246 -15.74 23.76 28.60
N TYR A 247 -16.12 23.19 27.45
CA TYR A 247 -17.38 23.46 26.74
C TYR A 247 -18.21 22.20 26.62
N THR A 248 -19.54 22.38 26.67
CA THR A 248 -20.54 21.33 26.40
C THR A 248 -21.30 21.61 25.11
N VAL A 249 -21.80 20.56 24.46
CA VAL A 249 -22.60 20.68 23.24
C VAL A 249 -24.05 20.96 23.61
N LYS A 250 -24.61 22.11 23.21
CA LYS A 250 -25.98 22.52 23.49
C LYS A 250 -26.95 21.96 22.45
N ASN A 251 -26.71 22.23 21.19
CA ASN A 251 -27.53 21.78 20.08
C ASN A 251 -26.66 21.09 19.02
N ILE A 252 -27.25 20.08 18.36
CA ILE A 252 -26.64 19.39 17.23
C ILE A 252 -27.51 19.64 16.01
N ASN A 253 -27.09 20.50 15.12
CA ASN A 253 -27.81 20.94 13.94
C ASN A 253 -27.23 20.26 12.69
N ILE A 254 -28.04 19.54 11.94
CA ILE A 254 -27.60 18.78 10.77
C ILE A 254 -28.30 19.33 9.51
N TYR A 255 -27.51 19.71 8.53
CA TYR A 255 -27.94 20.24 7.23
C TYR A 255 -27.53 19.24 6.12
N PRO A 256 -28.31 18.16 5.88
CA PRO A 256 -27.89 17.03 5.06
C PRO A 256 -27.93 17.30 3.55
N ASN A 257 -28.46 18.45 3.15
CA ASN A 257 -28.58 18.86 1.75
C ASN A 257 -28.07 20.30 1.56
N TYR A 258 -26.93 20.58 2.20
CA TYR A 258 -26.31 21.88 2.19
C TYR A 258 -25.73 22.27 0.83
N SER A 259 -25.89 23.53 0.47
CA SER A 259 -25.13 24.18 -0.58
C SER A 259 -25.05 25.68 -0.29
N LEU A 260 -23.94 26.31 -0.60
CA LEU A 260 -23.72 27.74 -0.39
C LEU A 260 -24.85 28.63 -0.95
N ARG A 261 -25.44 28.24 -2.09
CA ARG A 261 -26.55 28.97 -2.73
C ARG A 261 -27.87 28.92 -1.94
N ARG A 262 -28.02 27.99 -1.00
CA ARG A 262 -29.26 27.75 -0.24
C ARG A 262 -29.10 27.99 1.25
N ASP A 263 -27.98 28.48 1.72
CA ASP A 263 -27.69 28.64 3.13
C ASP A 263 -28.77 29.44 3.87
N SER A 264 -29.14 30.60 3.33
CA SER A 264 -30.16 31.46 3.92
C SER A 264 -31.57 30.83 3.95
N ALA A 265 -31.89 29.98 2.97
CA ALA A 265 -33.20 29.29 2.94
C ALA A 265 -33.23 28.10 3.94
N LEU A 266 -32.10 27.41 4.10
CA LEU A 266 -31.98 26.28 5.04
C LEU A 266 -32.09 26.74 6.49
N ARG A 267 -31.54 27.89 6.84
CA ARG A 267 -31.61 28.47 8.18
C ARG A 267 -33.02 28.92 8.60
N LYS A 268 -33.93 29.13 7.63
CA LYS A 268 -35.31 29.50 7.88
C LYS A 268 -36.26 28.30 8.05
N LEU A 269 -35.77 27.08 7.86
CA LEU A 269 -36.57 25.89 8.00
C LEU A 269 -36.81 25.54 9.47
N ASN A 270 -37.99 25.01 9.77
CA ASN A 270 -38.20 24.35 11.03
C ASN A 270 -37.51 22.97 11.01
N PRO A 271 -36.66 22.66 12.00
CA PRO A 271 -35.96 21.39 12.05
C PRO A 271 -36.93 20.23 12.36
N LEU A 272 -36.68 19.10 11.75
CA LEU A 272 -37.16 17.83 12.22
C LEU A 272 -36.34 17.41 13.45
N VAL A 273 -36.96 17.40 14.63
CA VAL A 273 -36.29 16.90 15.85
C VAL A 273 -36.33 15.39 15.86
N TYR A 274 -35.18 14.77 15.95
CA TYR A 274 -35.02 13.32 16.04
C TYR A 274 -33.88 12.99 17.03
N ASN A 275 -34.17 12.35 18.14
CA ASN A 275 -33.26 12.17 19.28
C ASN A 275 -32.64 13.53 19.68
N ASP A 276 -31.32 13.61 19.73
CA ASP A 276 -30.56 14.84 20.05
C ASP A 276 -30.33 15.77 18.84
N PHE A 277 -30.84 15.43 17.65
CA PHE A 277 -30.55 16.12 16.42
C PHE A 277 -31.69 17.04 15.95
N ASN A 278 -31.32 18.24 15.55
CA ASN A 278 -32.14 19.16 14.78
C ASN A 278 -31.79 19.01 13.30
N ILE A 279 -32.63 18.37 12.49
CA ILE A 279 -32.35 18.06 11.09
C ILE A 279 -33.08 19.03 10.17
N TYR A 280 -32.36 19.81 9.39
CA TYR A 280 -32.86 20.81 8.44
C TYR A 280 -32.87 20.25 7.02
N ASP A 281 -33.83 19.38 6.70
CA ASP A 281 -33.94 18.72 5.38
C ASP A 281 -35.38 18.78 4.86
N ASN A 282 -35.69 19.82 4.07
CA ASN A 282 -37.03 19.98 3.45
C ASN A 282 -37.31 18.99 2.31
N ARG A 283 -36.28 18.28 1.82
CA ARG A 283 -36.43 17.30 0.72
C ARG A 283 -36.52 15.88 1.19
N ASN A 284 -36.38 15.68 2.50
CA ASN A 284 -36.37 14.35 3.10
C ASN A 284 -35.37 13.41 2.41
N THR A 285 -34.18 13.96 2.13
CA THR A 285 -33.12 13.32 1.34
C THR A 285 -32.55 12.10 2.05
N PHE A 286 -32.35 12.19 3.36
CA PHE A 286 -31.84 11.12 4.19
C PHE A 286 -32.80 10.77 5.32
N LYS A 287 -32.83 9.51 5.75
CA LYS A 287 -33.55 9.08 6.94
C LYS A 287 -32.83 9.55 8.21
N PRO A 288 -33.50 10.09 9.21
CA PRO A 288 -32.89 10.56 10.46
C PRO A 288 -31.99 9.52 11.14
N LYS A 289 -32.40 8.26 11.15
CA LYS A 289 -31.65 7.14 11.71
C LYS A 289 -30.24 6.95 11.12
N LEU A 290 -29.94 7.55 9.96
CA LEU A 290 -28.58 7.55 9.41
C LEU A 290 -27.62 8.27 10.35
N PHE A 291 -28.06 9.40 10.92
CA PHE A 291 -27.22 10.28 11.73
C PHE A 291 -26.86 9.69 13.09
N ASP A 292 -27.70 8.83 13.68
CA ASP A 292 -27.34 8.05 14.88
C ASP A 292 -26.04 7.22 14.69
N ARG A 293 -25.73 6.85 13.45
CA ARG A 293 -24.55 6.05 13.11
C ARG A 293 -23.36 6.88 12.69
N LEU A 294 -23.58 8.15 12.33
CA LEU A 294 -22.53 9.04 11.81
C LEU A 294 -22.02 10.01 12.85
N VAL A 295 -22.86 10.43 13.80
CA VAL A 295 -22.56 11.46 14.78
C VAL A 295 -22.46 10.81 16.15
N PHE A 296 -21.34 11.06 16.85
CA PHE A 296 -21.05 10.49 18.16
C PHE A 296 -21.36 11.44 19.32
N PHE A 297 -21.67 12.70 19.01
CA PHE A 297 -22.05 13.68 20.02
C PHE A 297 -23.47 13.50 20.50
N GLN A 298 -23.68 13.73 21.80
CA GLN A 298 -24.99 13.83 22.43
C GLN A 298 -25.18 15.22 23.03
N LYS A 299 -26.43 15.66 23.14
CA LYS A 299 -26.74 16.95 23.71
C LYS A 299 -26.42 16.98 25.21
N GLY A 300 -25.73 18.05 25.66
CA GLY A 300 -25.30 18.24 27.04
C GLY A 300 -23.97 17.63 27.41
N GLU A 301 -23.37 16.79 26.55
CA GLU A 301 -22.04 16.22 26.78
C GLU A 301 -20.91 17.23 26.55
N ALA A 302 -19.78 17.01 27.23
CA ALA A 302 -18.58 17.79 27.00
C ALA A 302 -18.06 17.54 25.57
N TYR A 303 -17.51 18.59 24.93
CA TYR A 303 -16.82 18.43 23.68
C TYR A 303 -15.70 17.38 23.83
N ASN A 304 -15.60 16.51 22.83
CA ASN A 304 -14.59 15.46 22.80
C ASN A 304 -13.98 15.37 21.40
N ARG A 305 -12.65 15.47 21.32
CA ARG A 305 -11.92 15.46 20.04
C ARG A 305 -12.01 14.11 19.33
N LYS A 306 -12.03 13.02 20.08
CA LYS A 306 -12.19 11.68 19.54
C LYS A 306 -13.51 11.55 18.82
N ASP A 307 -14.62 11.98 19.44
CA ASP A 307 -15.95 11.92 18.86
C ASP A 307 -16.11 12.84 17.65
N HIS A 308 -15.43 14.02 17.70
CA HIS A 308 -15.34 14.91 16.54
C HIS A 308 -14.69 14.20 15.35
N ASN A 309 -13.50 13.64 15.54
CA ASN A 309 -12.74 12.96 14.49
C ASN A 309 -13.48 11.71 13.99
N GLN A 310 -14.11 10.94 14.88
CA GLN A 310 -14.88 9.75 14.51
C GLN A 310 -16.11 10.11 13.70
N SER A 311 -16.85 11.13 14.12
CA SER A 311 -18.03 11.63 13.40
C SER A 311 -17.64 12.12 12.01
N LEU A 312 -16.59 12.95 11.91
CA LEU A 312 -16.07 13.46 10.65
C LEU A 312 -15.66 12.30 9.72
N ASN A 313 -14.85 11.37 10.23
CA ASN A 313 -14.38 10.21 9.45
C ASN A 313 -15.56 9.35 8.96
N ARG A 314 -16.59 9.12 9.76
CA ARG A 314 -17.76 8.38 9.32
C ARG A 314 -18.54 9.10 8.24
N MET A 315 -18.78 10.40 8.40
CA MET A 315 -19.49 11.20 7.39
C MET A 315 -18.74 11.24 6.05
N VAL A 316 -17.43 11.37 6.07
CA VAL A 316 -16.59 11.33 4.86
C VAL A 316 -16.61 9.92 4.23
N ASN A 317 -16.47 8.86 5.02
CA ASN A 317 -16.31 7.48 4.52
C ASN A 317 -17.63 6.77 4.17
N VAL A 318 -18.79 7.37 4.49
CA VAL A 318 -20.09 6.77 4.11
C VAL A 318 -20.31 6.76 2.60
N GLY A 319 -19.60 7.59 1.84
CA GLY A 319 -19.66 7.65 0.38
C GLY A 319 -20.91 8.34 -0.20
N ALA A 320 -21.65 9.05 0.63
CA ALA A 320 -22.87 9.78 0.23
C ALA A 320 -22.64 11.28 0.06
N PHE A 321 -21.57 11.83 0.65
CA PHE A 321 -21.31 13.27 0.68
C PHE A 321 -20.06 13.63 -0.10
N GLN A 322 -20.12 14.75 -0.82
CA GLN A 322 -19.01 15.35 -1.55
C GLN A 322 -18.16 16.23 -0.63
N ASP A 323 -18.85 16.95 0.27
CA ASP A 323 -18.21 17.84 1.25
C ASP A 323 -18.86 17.66 2.61
N VAL A 324 -18.05 17.68 3.66
CA VAL A 324 -18.46 17.55 5.06
C VAL A 324 -17.77 18.66 5.84
N ARG A 325 -18.55 19.56 6.40
CA ARG A 325 -18.07 20.66 7.23
C ARG A 325 -18.71 20.60 8.61
N VAL A 326 -17.87 20.54 9.63
CA VAL A 326 -18.29 20.49 11.03
C VAL A 326 -17.83 21.78 11.70
N GLU A 327 -18.75 22.54 12.26
CA GLU A 327 -18.47 23.81 12.93
C GLU A 327 -19.04 23.79 14.34
N PHE A 328 -18.24 24.26 15.29
CA PHE A 328 -18.67 24.51 16.66
C PHE A 328 -18.71 26.01 16.89
N LEU A 329 -19.88 26.54 17.13
CA LEU A 329 -20.10 27.97 17.37
C LEU A 329 -20.46 28.22 18.83
N PRO A 330 -19.89 29.25 19.49
CA PRO A 330 -20.23 29.56 20.86
C PRO A 330 -21.68 30.06 20.96
N VAL A 331 -22.39 29.59 21.96
CA VAL A 331 -23.70 30.13 22.32
C VAL A 331 -23.50 31.35 23.21
N ASP A 332 -24.25 32.41 22.97
CA ASP A 332 -24.26 33.65 23.78
C ASP A 332 -22.87 34.25 24.00
N SER A 333 -22.04 34.30 22.95
CA SER A 333 -20.72 34.95 22.97
C SER A 333 -19.83 34.52 24.15
N PHE A 334 -19.76 33.19 24.42
CA PHE A 334 -18.92 32.56 25.45
C PHE A 334 -19.40 32.69 26.91
N ARG A 335 -20.59 33.26 27.18
CA ARG A 335 -21.07 33.42 28.56
C ARG A 335 -21.41 32.09 29.27
N ASN A 336 -21.91 31.11 28.54
CA ASN A 336 -22.46 29.86 29.12
C ASN A 336 -21.53 28.62 28.89
N ASN A 337 -20.34 28.76 28.32
CA ASN A 337 -19.44 27.66 27.96
C ASN A 337 -20.13 26.55 27.17
N GLN A 338 -21.04 26.94 26.26
CA GLN A 338 -21.81 26.03 25.44
C GLN A 338 -21.51 26.24 23.96
N LEU A 339 -21.51 25.16 23.18
CA LEU A 339 -21.28 25.15 21.74
C LEU A 339 -22.49 24.60 21.01
N ASP A 340 -22.89 25.27 19.94
CA ASP A 340 -23.76 24.71 18.92
C ASP A 340 -22.93 23.98 17.88
N LEU A 341 -23.16 22.68 17.72
CA LEU A 341 -22.55 21.86 16.69
C LEU A 341 -23.38 21.95 15.41
N ASN A 342 -22.81 22.51 14.35
CA ASN A 342 -23.43 22.61 13.04
C ASN A 342 -22.69 21.68 12.04
N ILE A 343 -23.43 20.75 11.46
CA ILE A 343 -22.92 19.76 10.50
C ILE A 343 -23.54 20.04 9.13
N TYR A 344 -22.70 20.51 8.20
CA TYR A 344 -23.10 20.82 6.83
C TYR A 344 -22.63 19.70 5.90
N LEU A 345 -23.58 19.04 5.24
CA LEU A 345 -23.33 17.91 4.37
C LEU A 345 -23.79 18.22 2.95
N THR A 346 -22.85 18.26 2.00
CA THR A 346 -23.17 18.42 0.58
C THR A 346 -23.22 17.04 -0.07
N PRO A 347 -24.41 16.56 -0.50
CA PRO A 347 -24.52 15.23 -1.06
C PRO A 347 -23.85 15.11 -2.43
N LEU A 348 -23.28 13.94 -2.69
CA LEU A 348 -22.86 13.54 -4.02
C LEU A 348 -24.08 13.42 -4.95
N LYS A 349 -23.87 13.54 -6.25
CA LYS A 349 -24.90 13.28 -7.26
C LYS A 349 -25.48 11.87 -7.05
N LYS A 350 -26.79 11.75 -7.01
CA LYS A 350 -27.50 10.47 -6.78
C LYS A 350 -27.07 9.42 -7.81
N ASN A 351 -27.03 9.80 -9.08
CA ASN A 351 -26.63 8.92 -10.16
C ASN A 351 -25.32 9.40 -10.79
N SER A 352 -24.42 8.48 -11.08
CA SER A 352 -23.20 8.73 -11.86
C SER A 352 -22.93 7.56 -12.81
N LEU A 353 -22.47 7.87 -13.99
CA LEU A 353 -22.03 6.90 -14.99
C LEU A 353 -20.51 7.02 -15.11
N THR A 354 -19.83 5.88 -14.97
CA THR A 354 -18.37 5.78 -15.12
C THR A 354 -18.06 4.88 -16.30
N PHE A 355 -17.24 5.39 -17.20
CA PHE A 355 -16.71 4.65 -18.34
C PHE A 355 -15.22 4.41 -18.10
N SER A 356 -14.77 3.14 -18.19
CA SER A 356 -13.37 2.79 -18.03
C SER A 356 -12.88 1.87 -19.14
N VAL A 357 -11.67 2.11 -19.60
CA VAL A 357 -10.97 1.25 -20.56
C VAL A 357 -9.69 0.74 -19.88
N THR A 358 -9.53 -0.57 -19.85
CA THR A 358 -8.40 -1.23 -19.21
C THR A 358 -7.63 -2.03 -20.26
N GLY A 359 -6.34 -1.76 -20.41
CA GLY A 359 -5.44 -2.63 -21.18
C GLY A 359 -4.91 -3.75 -20.28
N THR A 360 -4.93 -4.97 -20.75
CA THR A 360 -4.43 -6.13 -20.02
C THR A 360 -3.26 -6.78 -20.74
N SER A 361 -2.24 -7.17 -19.99
CA SER A 361 -1.15 -8.01 -20.46
C SER A 361 -0.87 -9.07 -19.42
N LYS A 362 -1.04 -10.32 -19.77
CA LYS A 362 -0.92 -11.46 -18.87
C LYS A 362 0.40 -12.20 -19.12
N SER A 363 0.96 -12.79 -18.09
CA SER A 363 2.23 -13.54 -18.18
C SER A 363 2.14 -14.84 -19.01
N ASN A 364 0.94 -15.29 -19.35
CA ASN A 364 0.67 -16.37 -20.32
C ASN A 364 0.54 -15.87 -21.77
N ASN A 365 1.10 -14.69 -22.06
CA ASN A 365 1.14 -14.03 -23.37
C ASN A 365 -0.21 -13.60 -23.96
N PHE A 366 -1.26 -13.50 -23.14
CA PHE A 366 -2.49 -12.85 -23.56
C PHE A 366 -2.37 -11.32 -23.37
N VAL A 367 -2.71 -10.59 -24.42
CA VAL A 367 -2.80 -9.13 -24.42
C VAL A 367 -4.18 -8.77 -24.90
N GLY A 368 -4.79 -7.78 -24.27
CA GLY A 368 -6.15 -7.38 -24.63
C GLY A 368 -6.58 -6.06 -24.03
N SER A 369 -7.85 -5.79 -24.18
CA SER A 369 -8.51 -4.63 -23.59
C SER A 369 -9.90 -5.01 -23.10
N GLU A 370 -10.34 -4.33 -22.05
CA GLU A 370 -11.67 -4.40 -21.47
C GLU A 370 -12.28 -3.02 -21.40
N VAL A 371 -13.53 -2.91 -21.81
CA VAL A 371 -14.36 -1.73 -21.65
C VAL A 371 -15.43 -2.03 -20.62
N LYS A 372 -15.52 -1.18 -19.58
CA LYS A 372 -16.50 -1.33 -18.51
C LYS A 372 -17.30 -0.05 -18.32
N VAL A 373 -18.60 -0.18 -18.25
CA VAL A 373 -19.55 0.88 -17.92
C VAL A 373 -20.17 0.55 -16.57
N THR A 374 -20.14 1.49 -15.64
CA THR A 374 -20.73 1.34 -14.30
C THR A 374 -21.68 2.48 -14.03
N GLN A 375 -22.95 2.17 -13.76
CA GLN A 375 -23.92 3.09 -13.21
C GLN A 375 -23.93 2.94 -11.68
N THR A 376 -23.62 4.02 -10.98
CA THR A 376 -23.70 4.08 -9.51
C THR A 376 -24.89 4.92 -9.10
N THR A 377 -25.80 4.33 -8.32
CA THR A 377 -26.93 5.03 -7.67
C THR A 377 -26.67 5.08 -6.18
N ARG A 378 -26.46 6.29 -5.65
CA ARG A 378 -26.17 6.55 -4.22
C ARG A 378 -27.44 6.86 -3.47
N ASN A 379 -27.44 6.54 -2.18
CA ASN A 379 -28.54 6.83 -1.26
C ASN A 379 -29.88 6.22 -1.74
N LEU A 380 -29.83 4.96 -2.15
CA LEU A 380 -30.96 4.28 -2.81
C LEU A 380 -32.21 4.24 -1.94
N PHE A 381 -32.07 3.87 -0.66
CA PHE A 381 -33.15 3.76 0.31
C PHE A 381 -33.12 4.86 1.38
N ARG A 382 -32.37 5.95 1.13
CA ARG A 382 -32.23 7.12 1.98
C ARG A 382 -31.42 6.90 3.27
N ASN A 383 -30.61 5.83 3.37
CA ASN A 383 -29.65 5.59 4.45
C ASN A 383 -28.21 5.45 3.91
N ALA A 384 -27.92 6.16 2.81
CA ALA A 384 -26.63 6.13 2.14
C ALA A 384 -26.24 4.77 1.51
N GLU A 385 -27.22 3.93 1.19
CA GLU A 385 -26.98 2.70 0.44
C GLU A 385 -26.53 3.02 -1.00
N GLN A 386 -25.67 2.20 -1.56
CA GLN A 386 -25.14 2.34 -2.92
C GLN A 386 -25.44 1.09 -3.74
N LEU A 387 -26.01 1.31 -4.92
CA LEU A 387 -26.20 0.30 -5.95
C LEU A 387 -25.28 0.60 -7.12
N ASP A 388 -24.41 -0.34 -7.46
CA ASP A 388 -23.57 -0.32 -8.62
C ASP A 388 -24.02 -1.40 -9.61
N LEU A 389 -24.40 -0.97 -10.81
CA LEU A 389 -24.72 -1.84 -11.93
C LEU A 389 -23.62 -1.68 -12.96
N SER A 390 -22.92 -2.75 -13.31
CA SER A 390 -21.83 -2.69 -14.26
C SER A 390 -21.94 -3.75 -15.36
N VAL A 391 -21.55 -3.34 -16.57
CA VAL A 391 -21.40 -4.23 -17.71
C VAL A 391 -20.02 -4.00 -18.29
N SER A 392 -19.30 -5.10 -18.57
CA SER A 392 -18.01 -5.04 -19.25
C SER A 392 -17.93 -6.06 -20.38
N GLY A 393 -17.16 -5.67 -21.43
CA GLY A 393 -16.77 -6.53 -22.54
C GLY A 393 -15.27 -6.47 -22.74
N GLY A 394 -14.63 -7.62 -22.86
CA GLY A 394 -13.18 -7.73 -23.05
C GLY A 394 -12.83 -8.59 -24.24
N PHE A 395 -11.74 -8.23 -24.90
CA PHE A 395 -11.11 -9.01 -25.95
C PHE A 395 -9.63 -9.22 -25.62
N GLU A 396 -9.17 -10.46 -25.71
CA GLU A 396 -7.77 -10.84 -25.51
C GLU A 396 -7.30 -11.73 -26.66
N THR A 397 -6.05 -11.59 -27.04
CA THR A 397 -5.39 -12.44 -28.02
C THR A 397 -4.05 -12.94 -27.50
N GLN A 398 -3.70 -14.17 -27.85
CA GLN A 398 -2.40 -14.74 -27.45
C GLN A 398 -1.33 -14.36 -28.48
N THR A 399 -0.28 -13.67 -28.01
CA THR A 399 0.78 -13.08 -28.85
C THR A 399 1.99 -14.00 -29.05
N LYS A 400 2.16 -15.02 -28.20
CA LYS A 400 3.26 -16.00 -28.25
C LYS A 400 2.78 -17.36 -27.71
N GLY A 401 3.41 -18.45 -28.19
CA GLY A 401 3.14 -19.82 -27.74
C GLY A 401 2.49 -20.67 -28.81
N THR A 402 2.11 -21.89 -28.45
CA THR A 402 1.50 -22.88 -29.34
C THR A 402 0.08 -22.53 -29.79
N SER A 403 -0.54 -21.57 -29.11
CA SER A 403 -1.90 -21.07 -29.40
C SER A 403 -1.87 -19.65 -29.98
N LEU A 404 -0.82 -19.30 -30.73
CA LEU A 404 -0.68 -17.99 -31.36
C LEU A 404 -1.93 -17.64 -32.18
N GLY A 405 -2.48 -16.42 -31.94
CA GLY A 405 -3.66 -15.92 -32.64
C GLY A 405 -5.00 -16.43 -32.10
N LYS A 406 -5.03 -17.27 -31.05
CA LYS A 406 -6.29 -17.61 -30.38
C LYS A 406 -6.83 -16.42 -29.61
N ASN A 407 -8.10 -16.14 -29.86
CA ASN A 407 -8.81 -15.02 -29.28
C ASN A 407 -9.72 -15.47 -28.14
N SER A 408 -9.95 -14.58 -27.21
CA SER A 408 -10.89 -14.76 -26.11
C SER A 408 -11.78 -13.54 -25.98
N LEU A 409 -13.07 -13.75 -25.95
CA LEU A 409 -14.08 -12.73 -25.68
C LEU A 409 -14.64 -12.95 -24.29
N SER A 410 -14.73 -11.89 -23.50
CA SER A 410 -15.37 -11.92 -22.20
C SER A 410 -16.51 -10.92 -22.13
N PHE A 411 -17.56 -11.30 -21.44
CA PHE A 411 -18.68 -10.43 -21.10
C PHE A 411 -18.99 -10.62 -19.61
N THR A 412 -19.16 -9.52 -18.88
CA THR A 412 -19.53 -9.59 -17.46
C THR A 412 -20.62 -8.56 -17.18
N ALA A 413 -21.69 -9.01 -16.51
CA ALA A 413 -22.72 -8.14 -15.93
C ALA A 413 -22.75 -8.36 -14.42
N GLU A 414 -22.73 -7.27 -13.63
CA GLU A 414 -22.70 -7.33 -12.17
C GLU A 414 -23.62 -6.28 -11.56
N GLY A 415 -24.41 -6.71 -10.58
CA GLY A 415 -25.16 -5.85 -9.67
C GLY A 415 -24.62 -5.98 -8.25
N LYS A 416 -24.21 -4.85 -7.63
CA LYS A 416 -23.65 -4.80 -6.28
C LYS A 416 -24.38 -3.79 -5.44
N LEU A 417 -24.98 -4.23 -4.33
CA LEU A 417 -25.67 -3.40 -3.36
C LEU A 417 -24.86 -3.35 -2.06
N THR A 418 -24.51 -2.15 -1.65
CA THR A 418 -23.72 -1.88 -0.44
C THR A 418 -24.55 -1.11 0.57
N PHE A 419 -24.66 -1.66 1.78
CA PHE A 419 -25.29 -1.02 2.94
C PHE A 419 -24.19 -0.53 3.88
N PRO A 420 -24.15 0.76 4.28
CA PRO A 420 -23.14 1.28 5.22
C PRO A 420 -23.52 0.93 6.68
N ARG A 421 -23.72 -0.35 6.94
CA ARG A 421 -24.01 -0.95 8.24
C ARG A 421 -23.88 -2.45 8.17
N LEU A 422 -23.73 -3.11 9.32
CA LEU A 422 -23.90 -4.57 9.41
C LEU A 422 -25.39 -4.91 9.45
N ILE A 423 -25.82 -5.80 8.56
CA ILE A 423 -27.15 -6.39 8.55
C ILE A 423 -26.95 -7.87 8.92
N VAL A 424 -26.99 -8.16 10.21
CA VAL A 424 -26.79 -9.51 10.75
C VAL A 424 -28.13 -10.02 11.24
N PRO A 425 -28.57 -11.22 10.87
CA PRO A 425 -29.78 -11.83 11.40
C PRO A 425 -29.70 -11.92 12.93
N PHE A 426 -30.80 -11.56 13.60
CA PHE A 426 -31.00 -11.68 15.07
C PHE A 426 -30.03 -10.85 15.94
N TYR A 427 -29.12 -10.06 15.38
CA TYR A 427 -28.17 -9.24 16.13
C TYR A 427 -28.04 -7.83 15.54
N LYS A 428 -28.07 -6.82 16.41
CA LYS A 428 -27.83 -5.41 16.01
C LYS A 428 -26.47 -4.97 16.57
N PRO A 429 -25.39 -5.10 15.81
CA PRO A 429 -24.07 -4.69 16.26
C PRO A 429 -24.02 -3.17 16.43
N ASN A 430 -23.59 -2.73 17.61
CA ASN A 430 -23.28 -1.33 17.85
C ASN A 430 -21.78 -1.10 17.57
N SER A 431 -21.46 -0.32 16.56
CA SER A 431 -20.09 -0.04 16.19
C SER A 431 -19.71 1.36 16.66
N THR A 432 -18.77 1.44 17.59
CA THR A 432 -18.17 2.70 18.06
C THR A 432 -16.91 3.09 17.31
N ASN A 433 -16.56 2.38 16.24
CA ASN A 433 -15.35 2.60 15.47
C ASN A 433 -15.51 3.76 14.46
N ALA A 434 -14.45 4.49 14.17
CA ALA A 434 -14.39 5.53 13.13
C ALA A 434 -14.69 5.01 11.71
N PHE A 435 -14.52 3.71 11.48
CA PHE A 435 -14.78 3.08 10.18
C PHE A 435 -16.18 2.47 10.13
N ILE A 436 -16.93 2.85 9.09
CA ILE A 436 -18.28 2.32 8.90
C ILE A 436 -18.19 0.89 8.38
N PRO A 437 -18.75 -0.09 9.11
CA PRO A 437 -18.85 -1.44 8.58
C PRO A 437 -19.90 -1.49 7.46
N LYS A 438 -19.67 -2.38 6.50
CA LYS A 438 -20.53 -2.50 5.31
C LYS A 438 -21.08 -3.92 5.20
N THR A 439 -22.32 -4.04 4.78
CA THR A 439 -22.89 -5.27 4.24
C THR A 439 -22.95 -5.14 2.72
N ILE A 440 -22.48 -6.14 2.01
CA ILE A 440 -22.37 -6.14 0.55
C ILE A 440 -23.10 -7.38 0.03
N THR A 441 -24.00 -7.16 -0.91
CA THR A 441 -24.64 -8.22 -1.69
C THR A 441 -24.30 -8.01 -3.16
N SER A 442 -23.83 -9.04 -3.83
CA SER A 442 -23.56 -8.97 -5.27
C SER A 442 -24.10 -10.20 -6.00
N LEU A 443 -24.50 -9.96 -7.24
CA LEU A 443 -24.85 -10.98 -8.22
C LEU A 443 -24.14 -10.64 -9.51
N SER A 444 -23.40 -11.60 -10.06
CA SER A 444 -22.68 -11.43 -11.33
C SER A 444 -22.90 -12.59 -12.26
N TYR A 445 -22.94 -12.28 -13.55
CA TYR A 445 -22.88 -13.25 -14.65
C TYR A 445 -21.65 -12.95 -15.48
N GLN A 446 -20.86 -13.97 -15.77
CA GLN A 446 -19.68 -13.88 -16.62
C GLN A 446 -19.76 -14.94 -17.72
N MET A 447 -19.49 -14.52 -18.95
CA MET A 447 -19.29 -15.38 -20.11
C MET A 447 -17.84 -15.21 -20.60
N LEU A 448 -17.16 -16.32 -20.84
CA LEU A 448 -15.83 -16.37 -21.44
C LEU A 448 -15.87 -17.32 -22.65
N ASN A 449 -15.79 -16.75 -23.84
CA ASN A 449 -15.73 -17.51 -25.09
C ASN A 449 -14.28 -17.64 -25.56
N ARG A 450 -13.83 -18.85 -25.78
CA ARG A 450 -12.50 -19.22 -26.27
C ARG A 450 -12.56 -19.64 -27.76
N GLY A 451 -13.12 -18.80 -28.59
CA GLY A 451 -13.26 -19.05 -30.02
C GLY A 451 -14.07 -20.31 -30.31
N SER A 452 -13.52 -21.21 -31.10
CA SER A 452 -14.16 -22.50 -31.48
C SER A 452 -13.98 -23.62 -30.47
N GLU A 453 -13.32 -23.36 -29.31
CA GLU A 453 -13.00 -24.45 -28.37
C GLU A 453 -14.13 -24.69 -27.36
N TYR A 454 -14.49 -23.64 -26.61
CA TYR A 454 -15.55 -23.72 -25.59
C TYR A 454 -16.02 -22.31 -25.14
N THR A 455 -17.20 -22.30 -24.55
CA THR A 455 -17.71 -21.11 -23.85
C THR A 455 -18.01 -21.49 -22.41
N LEU A 456 -17.49 -20.70 -21.47
CA LEU A 456 -17.69 -20.84 -20.05
C LEU A 456 -18.69 -19.79 -19.58
N HIS A 457 -19.69 -20.22 -18.82
CA HIS A 457 -20.70 -19.38 -18.18
C HIS A 457 -20.55 -19.52 -16.67
N ALA A 458 -20.46 -18.40 -15.97
CA ALA A 458 -20.39 -18.40 -14.51
C ALA A 458 -21.43 -17.44 -13.92
N ILE A 459 -22.19 -17.92 -12.96
CA ILE A 459 -23.09 -17.10 -12.14
C ILE A 459 -22.53 -17.13 -10.72
N LYS A 460 -22.34 -15.95 -10.13
CA LYS A 460 -21.83 -15.82 -8.77
C LYS A 460 -22.71 -14.89 -7.96
N GLY A 461 -23.17 -15.37 -6.80
CA GLY A 461 -23.90 -14.59 -5.80
C GLY A 461 -23.15 -14.57 -4.48
N GLU A 462 -23.01 -13.40 -3.86
CA GLU A 462 -22.34 -13.24 -2.58
C GLU A 462 -23.14 -12.35 -1.65
N TYR A 463 -23.12 -12.70 -0.37
CA TYR A 463 -23.60 -11.87 0.73
C TYR A 463 -22.50 -11.83 1.78
N GLY A 464 -22.09 -10.64 2.19
CA GLY A 464 -20.95 -10.53 3.09
C GLY A 464 -20.81 -9.20 3.80
N TYR A 465 -19.80 -9.16 4.66
CA TYR A 465 -19.46 -8.05 5.53
C TYR A 465 -18.04 -7.60 5.28
N ASN A 466 -17.86 -6.27 5.17
CA ASN A 466 -16.55 -5.63 5.19
C ASN A 466 -16.47 -4.67 6.36
N PHE A 467 -15.48 -4.81 7.21
CA PHE A 467 -15.27 -3.91 8.34
C PHE A 467 -13.80 -3.76 8.70
N LYS A 468 -13.45 -2.62 9.28
CA LYS A 468 -12.11 -2.32 9.78
C LYS A 468 -12.15 -2.18 11.30
N GLU A 469 -11.21 -2.83 11.99
CA GLU A 469 -11.00 -2.55 13.42
C GLU A 469 -10.31 -1.20 13.62
N ASN A 470 -9.34 -0.90 12.77
CA ASN A 470 -8.57 0.35 12.75
C ASN A 470 -8.01 0.59 11.34
N GLN A 471 -7.16 1.60 11.16
CA GLN A 471 -6.54 1.92 9.88
C GLN A 471 -5.63 0.80 9.31
N TYR A 472 -5.20 -0.15 10.15
CA TYR A 472 -4.27 -1.21 9.76
C TYR A 472 -4.94 -2.56 9.48
N LYS A 473 -6.11 -2.82 10.10
CA LYS A 473 -6.76 -4.12 10.09
C LYS A 473 -8.11 -4.07 9.39
N GLU A 474 -8.27 -4.89 8.37
CA GLU A 474 -9.49 -5.02 7.59
C GLU A 474 -9.95 -6.48 7.52
N HIS A 475 -11.24 -6.68 7.66
CA HIS A 475 -11.91 -7.98 7.60
C HIS A 475 -12.94 -7.99 6.48
N ASN A 476 -12.92 -9.06 5.68
CA ASN A 476 -13.96 -9.37 4.70
C ASN A 476 -14.49 -10.76 5.00
N PHE A 477 -15.74 -10.86 5.36
CA PHE A 477 -16.40 -12.12 5.67
C PHE A 477 -17.65 -12.30 4.81
N ASN A 478 -17.64 -13.26 3.91
CA ASN A 478 -18.80 -13.66 3.12
C ASN A 478 -19.32 -14.98 3.65
N PRO A 479 -20.32 -15.00 4.54
CA PRO A 479 -20.94 -16.23 5.03
C PRO A 479 -21.63 -17.02 3.92
N ILE A 480 -22.06 -16.35 2.85
CA ILE A 480 -22.72 -16.98 1.70
C ILE A 480 -21.98 -16.55 0.43
N SER A 481 -21.40 -17.53 -0.26
CA SER A 481 -20.83 -17.37 -1.59
C SER A 481 -21.27 -18.58 -2.42
N ILE A 482 -22.03 -18.32 -3.48
CA ILE A 482 -22.55 -19.33 -4.39
C ILE A 482 -21.94 -19.07 -5.76
N SER A 483 -21.35 -20.09 -6.35
CA SER A 483 -20.79 -20.00 -7.71
C SER A 483 -21.20 -21.24 -8.51
N TYR A 484 -21.86 -21.00 -9.63
CA TYR A 484 -22.20 -22.01 -10.61
C TYR A 484 -21.43 -21.75 -11.88
N VAL A 485 -20.66 -22.72 -12.33
CA VAL A 485 -19.89 -22.66 -13.57
C VAL A 485 -20.34 -23.78 -14.49
N ALA A 486 -20.70 -23.45 -15.71
CA ALA A 486 -21.07 -24.38 -16.75
C ALA A 486 -20.25 -24.11 -18.02
N THR A 487 -19.80 -25.16 -18.67
CA THR A 487 -19.06 -25.09 -19.92
C THR A 487 -19.88 -25.69 -21.04
N SER A 488 -19.98 -24.97 -22.16
CA SER A 488 -20.57 -25.46 -23.39
C SER A 488 -19.49 -25.63 -24.47
N PHE A 489 -19.62 -26.68 -25.26
CA PHE A 489 -18.75 -26.99 -26.40
C PHE A 489 -19.53 -26.89 -27.69
N PRO A 490 -18.90 -26.47 -28.81
CA PRO A 490 -19.56 -26.41 -30.11
C PRO A 490 -20.13 -27.77 -30.55
N ASP A 491 -19.38 -28.83 -30.29
CA ASP A 491 -19.76 -30.21 -30.58
C ASP A 491 -19.00 -31.21 -29.68
N THR A 492 -19.44 -32.46 -29.67
CA THR A 492 -18.83 -33.55 -28.88
C THR A 492 -17.42 -33.90 -29.36
N ASN A 493 -17.14 -33.79 -30.65
CA ASN A 493 -15.81 -34.12 -31.22
C ASN A 493 -14.76 -33.10 -30.73
N THR A 494 -15.12 -31.82 -30.73
CA THR A 494 -14.27 -30.74 -30.17
C THR A 494 -13.96 -30.98 -28.69
N ARG A 495 -14.99 -31.29 -27.88
CA ARG A 495 -14.83 -31.65 -26.47
C ARG A 495 -13.88 -32.83 -26.28
N ASP A 496 -14.13 -33.93 -26.99
CA ASP A 496 -13.39 -35.17 -26.84
C ASP A 496 -11.94 -35.02 -27.32
N SER A 497 -11.72 -34.26 -28.39
CA SER A 497 -10.38 -33.87 -28.87
C SER A 497 -9.62 -33.03 -27.87
N LEU A 498 -10.27 -32.01 -27.27
CA LEU A 498 -9.67 -31.19 -26.23
C LEU A 498 -9.24 -32.00 -25.01
N PHE A 499 -10.11 -32.92 -24.56
CA PHE A 499 -9.83 -33.76 -23.39
C PHE A 499 -8.78 -34.83 -23.66
N LYS A 500 -8.75 -35.38 -24.88
CA LYS A 500 -7.72 -36.33 -25.31
C LYS A 500 -6.35 -35.70 -25.38
N ASN A 501 -6.27 -34.48 -25.93
CA ASN A 501 -5.02 -33.76 -26.09
C ASN A 501 -4.54 -33.10 -24.78
N ASN A 502 -5.46 -32.81 -23.85
CA ASN A 502 -5.13 -32.22 -22.56
C ASN A 502 -6.08 -32.73 -21.46
N PRO A 503 -5.80 -33.88 -20.85
CA PRO A 503 -6.66 -34.49 -19.82
C PRO A 503 -6.92 -33.55 -18.62
N LEU A 504 -5.98 -32.63 -18.30
CA LEU A 504 -6.13 -31.67 -17.20
C LEU A 504 -7.24 -30.65 -17.44
N LEU A 505 -7.58 -30.36 -18.72
CA LEU A 505 -8.69 -29.48 -19.04
C LEU A 505 -10.04 -30.07 -18.64
N ARG A 506 -10.17 -31.38 -18.54
CA ARG A 506 -11.43 -32.05 -18.19
C ARG A 506 -11.91 -31.55 -16.82
N SER A 507 -11.07 -31.61 -15.78
CA SER A 507 -11.42 -31.14 -14.44
C SER A 507 -11.64 -29.62 -14.36
N THR A 508 -11.04 -28.88 -15.30
CA THR A 508 -11.18 -27.40 -15.39
C THR A 508 -12.53 -26.99 -16.00
N LEU A 509 -12.98 -27.77 -17.01
CA LEU A 509 -14.14 -27.45 -17.84
C LEU A 509 -15.41 -28.25 -17.45
N GLU A 510 -15.34 -29.09 -16.43
CA GLU A 510 -16.53 -29.73 -15.86
C GLU A 510 -17.43 -28.70 -15.16
N ASN A 511 -18.73 -28.93 -15.22
CA ASN A 511 -19.69 -28.10 -14.51
C ASN A 511 -19.45 -28.16 -12.98
N GLN A 512 -19.43 -27.03 -12.32
CA GLN A 512 -19.12 -26.95 -10.91
C GLN A 512 -20.17 -26.11 -10.17
N PHE A 513 -20.61 -26.63 -9.03
CA PHE A 513 -21.47 -25.89 -8.10
C PHE A 513 -20.77 -25.79 -6.76
N ILE A 514 -20.36 -24.57 -6.41
CA ILE A 514 -19.61 -24.28 -5.20
C ILE A 514 -20.47 -23.37 -4.32
N VAL A 515 -20.87 -23.87 -3.17
CA VAL A 515 -21.57 -23.09 -2.13
C VAL A 515 -20.74 -23.14 -0.87
N GLY A 516 -20.37 -21.99 -0.36
CA GLY A 516 -19.51 -21.94 0.82
C GLY A 516 -19.44 -20.57 1.47
N SER A 517 -18.43 -20.40 2.28
CA SER A 517 -18.10 -19.14 2.91
C SER A 517 -16.60 -18.82 2.75
N ASN A 518 -16.29 -17.54 2.76
CA ASN A 518 -14.90 -17.08 2.76
C ASN A 518 -14.69 -15.96 3.78
N TYR A 519 -13.52 -15.97 4.38
CA TYR A 519 -13.06 -14.96 5.31
C TYR A 519 -11.65 -14.54 4.94
N ASN A 520 -11.44 -13.23 4.81
CA ASN A 520 -10.14 -12.65 4.54
C ASN A 520 -9.80 -11.61 5.62
N PHE A 521 -8.60 -11.67 6.11
CA PHE A 521 -8.02 -10.71 7.04
C PHE A 521 -6.81 -10.03 6.40
N THR A 522 -6.76 -8.71 6.45
CA THR A 522 -5.63 -7.92 5.97
C THR A 522 -5.10 -7.03 7.09
N TYR A 523 -3.80 -7.11 7.34
CA TYR A 523 -3.06 -6.17 8.16
C TYR A 523 -2.01 -5.45 7.32
N THR A 524 -1.93 -4.12 7.41
CA THR A 524 -0.88 -3.34 6.77
C THR A 524 -0.56 -2.07 7.54
N ASN A 525 0.72 -1.80 7.74
CA ASN A 525 1.20 -0.53 8.27
C ASN A 525 2.05 0.25 7.24
N GLN A 526 1.95 -0.09 5.95
CA GLN A 526 2.71 0.52 4.86
C GLN A 526 2.43 2.02 4.67
N MET A 527 1.33 2.54 5.23
CA MET A 527 0.99 3.97 5.18
C MET A 527 1.91 4.83 6.05
N GLU A 528 2.66 4.23 6.99
CA GLU A 528 3.55 4.93 7.90
C GLU A 528 4.96 4.99 7.32
N ASP A 529 5.24 6.05 6.58
CA ASP A 529 6.53 6.24 5.88
C ASP A 529 7.71 6.44 6.84
N SER A 530 7.44 6.93 8.05
CA SER A 530 8.45 7.15 9.10
C SER A 530 9.01 5.86 9.70
N ARG A 531 8.29 4.73 9.60
CA ARG A 531 8.75 3.45 10.14
C ARG A 531 9.87 2.87 9.30
N ARG A 532 10.87 2.31 10.00
CA ARG A 532 11.98 1.58 9.37
C ARG A 532 11.54 0.23 8.82
N ASN A 533 10.56 -0.40 9.47
CA ASN A 533 9.99 -1.68 9.06
C ASN A 533 8.49 -1.57 8.84
N ASN A 534 8.03 -1.95 7.65
CA ASN A 534 6.62 -2.01 7.28
C ASN A 534 6.24 -3.47 6.97
N VAL A 535 5.10 -3.88 7.46
CA VAL A 535 4.60 -5.26 7.33
C VAL A 535 3.23 -5.24 6.64
N TYR A 536 3.02 -6.21 5.77
CA TYR A 536 1.73 -6.57 5.21
C TYR A 536 1.47 -8.05 5.49
N PHE A 537 0.29 -8.36 5.98
CA PHE A 537 -0.20 -9.73 6.16
C PHE A 537 -1.59 -9.87 5.56
N TYR A 538 -1.78 -10.88 4.75
CA TYR A 538 -3.07 -11.31 4.24
C TYR A 538 -3.29 -12.77 4.62
N GLY A 539 -4.40 -13.05 5.29
CA GLY A 539 -4.85 -14.42 5.62
C GLY A 539 -6.21 -14.67 5.00
N ALA A 540 -6.41 -15.82 4.39
CA ALA A 540 -7.67 -16.23 3.80
C ALA A 540 -8.06 -17.64 4.25
N LEU A 541 -9.35 -17.82 4.60
CA LEU A 541 -9.98 -19.09 4.85
C LEU A 541 -11.21 -19.20 3.94
N GLU A 542 -11.26 -20.23 3.14
CA GLU A 542 -12.38 -20.51 2.24
C GLU A 542 -12.88 -21.92 2.45
N THR A 543 -14.19 -22.08 2.48
CA THR A 543 -14.84 -23.38 2.64
C THR A 543 -15.88 -23.57 1.55
N GLY A 544 -15.99 -24.78 1.02
CA GLY A 544 -17.01 -25.15 0.06
C GLY A 544 -17.78 -26.39 0.52
N GLY A 545 -19.09 -26.40 0.33
CA GLY A 545 -19.96 -27.55 0.54
C GLY A 545 -20.13 -28.05 1.98
N ASN A 546 -19.58 -27.36 2.99
CA ASN A 546 -19.58 -27.86 4.36
C ASN A 546 -20.98 -27.87 4.98
N VAL A 547 -21.60 -26.69 5.04
CA VAL A 547 -22.94 -26.53 5.64
C VAL A 547 -24.00 -27.16 4.75
N TRP A 548 -23.96 -26.87 3.45
CA TRP A 548 -24.95 -27.38 2.49
C TRP A 548 -24.90 -28.88 2.30
N GLY A 549 -23.70 -29.47 2.44
CA GLY A 549 -23.52 -30.91 2.43
C GLY A 549 -24.30 -31.64 3.53
N LEU A 550 -24.68 -30.99 4.61
CA LEU A 550 -25.51 -31.57 5.67
C LEU A 550 -26.97 -31.69 5.27
N PHE A 551 -27.44 -30.83 4.35
CA PHE A 551 -28.86 -30.76 3.93
C PHE A 551 -29.13 -31.41 2.57
N THR A 552 -28.09 -31.91 1.87
CA THR A 552 -28.24 -32.54 0.55
C THR A 552 -28.25 -34.06 0.64
N SER A 553 -29.14 -34.70 -0.10
CA SER A 553 -29.18 -36.15 -0.26
C SER A 553 -28.09 -36.65 -1.23
N LYS A 554 -27.74 -37.91 -1.11
CA LYS A 554 -26.85 -38.60 -2.07
C LYS A 554 -27.68 -39.12 -3.25
N ASN A 555 -27.12 -38.99 -4.46
CA ASN A 555 -27.66 -39.62 -5.66
C ASN A 555 -27.36 -41.15 -5.68
N ASN A 556 -27.81 -41.84 -6.73
CA ASN A 556 -27.57 -43.28 -6.92
C ASN A 556 -26.08 -43.68 -6.97
N GLU A 557 -25.19 -42.73 -7.28
CA GLU A 557 -23.73 -42.90 -7.27
C GLU A 557 -23.11 -42.63 -5.90
N GLY A 558 -23.90 -42.33 -4.87
CA GLY A 558 -23.42 -41.99 -3.55
C GLY A 558 -22.88 -40.55 -3.41
N LYS A 559 -22.99 -39.72 -4.46
CA LYS A 559 -22.53 -38.33 -4.47
C LYS A 559 -23.64 -37.39 -4.05
N ARG A 560 -23.30 -36.37 -3.25
CA ARG A 560 -24.21 -35.26 -2.90
C ARG A 560 -24.33 -34.35 -4.10
N THR A 561 -25.54 -34.03 -4.54
CA THR A 561 -25.79 -33.17 -5.71
C THR A 561 -26.75 -32.05 -5.39
N ILE A 562 -26.59 -30.91 -6.10
CA ILE A 562 -27.54 -29.81 -6.16
C ILE A 562 -27.77 -29.52 -7.64
N PHE A 563 -29.04 -29.50 -8.08
CA PHE A 563 -29.41 -29.38 -9.50
C PHE A 563 -28.71 -30.37 -10.40
N ASN A 564 -28.57 -31.64 -9.96
CA ASN A 564 -27.84 -32.71 -10.63
C ASN A 564 -26.33 -32.46 -10.85
N VAL A 565 -25.77 -31.40 -10.26
CA VAL A 565 -24.32 -31.12 -10.28
C VAL A 565 -23.70 -31.55 -8.96
N PRO A 566 -22.59 -32.31 -8.96
CA PRO A 566 -21.92 -32.69 -7.72
C PRO A 566 -21.50 -31.50 -6.89
N LEU A 567 -21.85 -31.51 -5.60
CA LEU A 567 -21.46 -30.50 -4.65
C LEU A 567 -19.97 -30.61 -4.35
N THR A 568 -19.24 -29.54 -4.58
CA THR A 568 -17.81 -29.49 -4.29
C THR A 568 -17.55 -29.24 -2.80
N GLN A 569 -16.72 -30.09 -2.16
CA GLN A 569 -16.43 -30.01 -0.73
C GLN A 569 -14.94 -29.80 -0.48
N PHE A 570 -14.58 -28.69 0.14
CA PHE A 570 -13.19 -28.36 0.45
C PHE A 570 -13.04 -27.33 1.58
N ILE A 571 -11.82 -27.26 2.13
CA ILE A 571 -11.32 -26.17 2.96
C ILE A 571 -10.01 -25.69 2.32
N ARG A 572 -9.85 -24.39 2.19
CA ARG A 572 -8.66 -23.73 1.62
C ARG A 572 -8.19 -22.61 2.54
N VAL A 573 -6.90 -22.64 2.87
CA VAL A 573 -6.25 -21.60 3.70
C VAL A 573 -5.09 -21.01 2.91
N GLU A 574 -4.92 -19.70 3.00
CA GLU A 574 -3.79 -18.99 2.40
C GLU A 574 -3.26 -17.94 3.38
N ALA A 575 -1.94 -17.78 3.44
CA ALA A 575 -1.26 -16.75 4.19
C ALA A 575 -0.18 -16.09 3.33
N ASP A 576 -0.18 -14.77 3.22
CA ASP A 576 0.80 -13.96 2.50
C ASP A 576 1.37 -12.92 3.48
N LEU A 577 2.60 -13.13 3.91
CA LEU A 577 3.34 -12.24 4.79
C LEU A 577 4.42 -11.52 3.99
N ARG A 578 4.45 -10.19 4.09
CA ARG A 578 5.43 -9.34 3.42
C ARG A 578 6.07 -8.40 4.42
N ASP A 579 7.38 -8.26 4.31
CA ASP A 579 8.22 -7.42 5.14
C ASP A 579 9.03 -6.46 4.26
N TYR A 580 9.02 -5.17 4.62
CA TYR A 580 9.72 -4.12 3.87
C TYR A 580 10.62 -3.36 4.83
N TYR A 581 11.88 -3.77 4.88
CA TYR A 581 12.89 -3.18 5.75
C TYR A 581 13.67 -2.08 5.03
N LYS A 582 13.55 -0.85 5.50
CA LYS A 582 14.28 0.31 4.98
C LYS A 582 15.70 0.31 5.56
N ILE A 583 16.67 -0.24 4.82
CA ILE A 583 18.09 -0.20 5.20
C ILE A 583 18.55 1.26 5.23
N THR A 584 18.20 2.01 4.18
CA THR A 584 18.36 3.46 4.07
C THR A 584 17.15 4.07 3.38
N LYS A 585 17.06 5.42 3.30
CA LYS A 585 15.99 6.11 2.54
C LYS A 585 15.94 5.71 1.05
N ASN A 586 17.03 5.19 0.50
CA ASN A 586 17.15 4.83 -0.91
C ASN A 586 17.39 3.33 -1.16
N LEU A 587 17.36 2.51 -0.11
CA LEU A 587 17.61 1.07 -0.18
C LEU A 587 16.62 0.34 0.72
N ILE A 588 15.76 -0.47 0.09
CA ILE A 588 14.71 -1.26 0.76
C ILE A 588 14.97 -2.72 0.49
N TRP A 589 14.92 -3.53 1.52
CA TRP A 589 14.90 -4.98 1.43
C TRP A 589 13.48 -5.47 1.63
N ALA A 590 12.88 -6.03 0.58
CA ALA A 590 11.51 -6.52 0.56
C ALA A 590 11.52 -8.05 0.52
N ASN A 591 10.77 -8.67 1.43
CA ASN A 591 10.64 -10.11 1.56
C ASN A 591 9.17 -10.52 1.54
N ARG A 592 8.87 -11.71 1.03
CA ARG A 592 7.55 -12.30 1.01
C ARG A 592 7.60 -13.78 1.31
N LEU A 593 6.68 -14.24 2.14
CA LEU A 593 6.35 -15.64 2.35
C LEU A 593 4.87 -15.82 2.02
N ASN A 594 4.56 -16.66 1.03
CA ASN A 594 3.18 -17.03 0.70
C ASN A 594 3.01 -18.55 0.85
N LEU A 595 2.07 -18.94 1.70
CA LEU A 595 1.72 -20.30 2.04
C LEU A 595 0.28 -20.58 1.63
N GLY A 596 0.02 -21.72 1.05
CA GLY A 596 -1.31 -22.17 0.70
C GLY A 596 -1.50 -23.64 1.03
N TYR A 597 -2.66 -23.98 1.58
CA TYR A 597 -3.08 -25.36 1.83
C TYR A 597 -4.55 -25.55 1.51
N GLY A 598 -4.87 -26.53 0.70
CA GLY A 598 -6.20 -26.95 0.33
C GLY A 598 -6.47 -28.41 0.63
N TYR A 599 -7.64 -28.68 1.19
CA TYR A 599 -8.10 -30.02 1.54
C TYR A 599 -9.48 -30.27 0.93
N ALA A 600 -9.52 -31.10 -0.08
CA ALA A 600 -10.76 -31.60 -0.65
C ALA A 600 -11.20 -32.89 0.06
N TYR A 601 -12.49 -33.04 0.28
CA TYR A 601 -13.07 -34.20 0.97
C TYR A 601 -14.51 -34.48 0.49
N GLY A 602 -15.14 -35.54 1.02
CA GLY A 602 -16.50 -35.92 0.64
C GLY A 602 -16.61 -36.28 -0.83
N ASN A 603 -17.39 -35.52 -1.59
CA ASN A 603 -17.54 -35.74 -3.04
C ASN A 603 -16.29 -35.41 -3.86
N SER A 604 -15.37 -34.60 -3.29
CA SER A 604 -14.26 -34.03 -4.04
C SER A 604 -12.96 -34.77 -3.73
N SER A 605 -12.27 -35.27 -4.75
CA SER A 605 -10.94 -35.90 -4.62
C SER A 605 -9.80 -34.85 -4.66
N SER A 606 -10.03 -33.72 -5.31
CA SER A 606 -9.10 -32.57 -5.44
C SER A 606 -9.84 -31.26 -5.33
N LEU A 607 -9.10 -30.18 -5.11
CA LEU A 607 -9.68 -28.84 -5.20
C LEU A 607 -10.24 -28.57 -6.60
N PRO A 608 -11.35 -27.81 -6.72
CA PRO A 608 -11.76 -27.26 -8.00
C PRO A 608 -10.61 -26.48 -8.64
N PHE A 609 -10.45 -26.58 -9.95
CA PHE A 609 -9.34 -25.90 -10.64
C PHE A 609 -9.27 -24.39 -10.31
N VAL A 610 -10.42 -23.71 -10.24
CA VAL A 610 -10.51 -22.29 -9.90
C VAL A 610 -10.07 -21.97 -8.46
N LYS A 611 -9.91 -22.98 -7.61
CA LYS A 611 -9.48 -22.88 -6.21
C LYS A 611 -8.07 -23.43 -5.98
N GLN A 612 -7.48 -24.09 -6.96
CA GLN A 612 -6.10 -24.59 -6.87
C GLN A 612 -5.10 -23.41 -6.81
N PHE A 613 -3.94 -23.70 -6.25
CA PHE A 613 -2.81 -22.79 -6.27
C PHE A 613 -1.99 -22.99 -7.53
N PHE A 614 -1.39 -21.91 -8.02
CA PHE A 614 -0.51 -21.91 -9.18
C PHE A 614 0.84 -21.32 -8.81
N ALA A 615 1.89 -21.67 -9.56
CA ALA A 615 3.22 -21.13 -9.39
C ALA A 615 3.87 -20.76 -10.73
N GLY A 616 4.80 -19.78 -10.66
CA GLY A 616 5.44 -19.13 -11.80
C GLY A 616 4.72 -17.85 -12.26
N GLY A 617 5.45 -17.03 -12.99
CA GLY A 617 4.98 -15.75 -13.51
C GLY A 617 5.56 -14.52 -12.79
N SER A 618 5.20 -13.35 -13.30
CA SER A 618 5.84 -12.07 -12.96
C SER A 618 5.68 -11.62 -11.49
N ASN A 619 4.71 -12.16 -10.74
CA ASN A 619 4.47 -11.83 -9.33
C ASN A 619 4.72 -13.01 -8.40
N ASP A 620 5.40 -14.02 -8.89
CA ASP A 620 5.60 -15.30 -8.22
C ASP A 620 7.06 -15.73 -8.36
N VAL A 621 7.40 -16.89 -8.92
CA VAL A 621 8.77 -17.28 -9.30
C VAL A 621 9.05 -16.76 -10.70
N ARG A 622 9.65 -15.57 -10.81
CA ARG A 622 9.77 -14.78 -12.07
C ARG A 622 10.59 -15.48 -13.16
N ALA A 623 11.42 -16.45 -12.78
CA ALA A 623 12.24 -17.23 -13.70
C ALA A 623 11.51 -18.37 -14.41
N PHE A 624 10.21 -18.55 -14.11
CA PHE A 624 9.37 -19.56 -14.73
C PHE A 624 8.12 -18.91 -15.34
N PRO A 625 7.66 -19.35 -16.52
CA PRO A 625 6.42 -18.83 -17.09
C PRO A 625 5.23 -19.02 -16.15
N ALA A 626 4.18 -18.21 -16.33
CA ALA A 626 3.02 -18.28 -15.48
C ALA A 626 2.37 -19.65 -15.48
N ARG A 627 2.08 -20.19 -14.29
CA ARG A 627 1.36 -21.44 -14.07
C ARG A 627 2.01 -22.69 -14.67
N THR A 628 3.33 -22.63 -14.95
CA THR A 628 4.07 -23.76 -15.54
C THR A 628 4.95 -24.49 -14.54
N LEU A 629 5.04 -23.98 -13.30
CA LEU A 629 5.90 -24.55 -12.28
C LEU A 629 5.12 -25.53 -11.40
N GLY A 630 5.67 -26.74 -11.24
CA GLY A 630 5.10 -27.81 -10.44
C GLY A 630 3.98 -28.58 -11.18
N PRO A 631 3.17 -29.39 -10.46
CA PRO A 631 3.30 -29.73 -9.03
C PRO A 631 4.52 -30.63 -8.75
N GLY A 632 5.23 -30.31 -7.65
CA GLY A 632 6.40 -31.07 -7.20
C GLY A 632 7.51 -31.13 -8.24
N THR A 633 7.96 -32.34 -8.56
CA THR A 633 8.99 -32.58 -9.59
C THR A 633 8.42 -32.90 -10.96
N TYR A 634 7.10 -32.85 -11.12
CA TYR A 634 6.47 -33.12 -12.43
C TYR A 634 6.92 -32.04 -13.44
N LYS A 635 7.33 -32.51 -14.63
CA LYS A 635 7.63 -31.62 -15.77
C LYS A 635 6.43 -31.59 -16.72
N VAL A 636 5.95 -30.40 -16.99
CA VAL A 636 4.95 -30.17 -18.02
C VAL A 636 5.51 -30.60 -19.39
N ARG A 637 4.72 -31.29 -20.19
CA ARG A 637 5.09 -31.65 -21.55
C ARG A 637 5.28 -30.41 -22.41
N ASP A 638 6.34 -30.37 -23.20
CA ASP A 638 6.70 -29.23 -24.04
C ASP A 638 5.67 -28.92 -25.14
N ASP A 639 4.83 -29.92 -25.49
CA ASP A 639 3.73 -29.83 -26.46
C ASP A 639 2.36 -29.49 -25.83
N ALA A 640 2.29 -29.28 -24.48
CA ALA A 640 1.05 -28.96 -23.82
C ALA A 640 0.50 -27.60 -24.26
N ILE A 641 -0.69 -27.58 -24.83
CA ILE A 641 -1.37 -26.39 -25.34
C ILE A 641 -1.74 -25.43 -24.20
N PHE A 642 -2.05 -25.97 -23.01
CA PHE A 642 -2.36 -25.23 -21.80
C PHE A 642 -1.49 -25.75 -20.65
N ALA A 643 -0.53 -24.97 -20.26
CA ALA A 643 0.43 -25.34 -19.22
C ALA A 643 -0.05 -25.02 -17.80
N ASP A 644 -1.35 -24.72 -17.60
CA ASP A 644 -1.89 -24.35 -16.29
C ASP A 644 -1.83 -25.53 -15.31
N GLN A 645 -0.74 -25.57 -14.53
CA GLN A 645 -0.50 -26.59 -13.51
C GLN A 645 -0.99 -26.10 -12.16
N GLY A 646 -2.02 -26.75 -11.62
CA GLY A 646 -2.56 -26.44 -10.30
C GLY A 646 -2.08 -27.40 -9.21
N GLY A 647 -2.08 -26.96 -7.97
CA GLY A 647 -1.76 -27.76 -6.78
C GLY A 647 -2.67 -27.44 -5.60
N ASP A 648 -2.66 -28.33 -4.61
CA ASP A 648 -3.41 -28.18 -3.36
C ASP A 648 -2.58 -27.45 -2.28
N ILE A 649 -1.26 -27.49 -2.41
CA ILE A 649 -0.30 -26.90 -1.46
C ILE A 649 0.62 -25.96 -2.22
N LYS A 650 0.93 -24.82 -1.62
CA LYS A 650 1.83 -23.79 -2.16
C LYS A 650 2.83 -23.33 -1.11
N LEU A 651 4.08 -23.21 -1.51
CA LEU A 651 5.12 -22.51 -0.76
C LEU A 651 5.87 -21.58 -1.70
N MET A 652 5.96 -20.30 -1.30
CA MET A 652 6.61 -19.27 -2.08
C MET A 652 7.42 -18.35 -1.19
N LEU A 653 8.65 -18.10 -1.58
CA LEU A 653 9.61 -17.22 -0.92
C LEU A 653 10.17 -16.24 -1.95
N ASN A 654 10.03 -14.96 -1.71
CA ASN A 654 10.60 -13.92 -2.56
C ASN A 654 11.45 -12.98 -1.70
N SER A 655 12.61 -12.61 -2.19
CA SER A 655 13.48 -11.61 -1.57
C SER A 655 14.00 -10.66 -2.64
N GLU A 656 13.80 -9.35 -2.45
CA GLU A 656 14.13 -8.33 -3.43
C GLU A 656 14.81 -7.13 -2.75
N LEU A 657 15.99 -6.79 -3.21
CA LEU A 657 16.71 -5.59 -2.80
C LEU A 657 16.41 -4.48 -3.80
N ARG A 658 15.69 -3.44 -3.37
CA ARG A 658 15.25 -2.27 -4.17
C ARG A 658 16.12 -1.08 -3.85
N PHE A 659 16.74 -0.48 -4.86
CA PHE A 659 17.61 0.68 -4.67
C PHE A 659 17.34 1.78 -5.69
N LYS A 660 17.45 3.02 -5.24
CA LYS A 660 17.27 4.17 -6.09
C LYS A 660 18.51 4.37 -6.97
N ILE A 661 18.31 4.42 -8.29
CA ILE A 661 19.37 4.74 -9.25
C ILE A 661 19.41 6.26 -9.46
N VAL A 662 18.34 6.84 -10.00
CA VAL A 662 18.24 8.29 -10.22
C VAL A 662 16.81 8.71 -10.45
N SER A 663 16.40 9.85 -9.89
CA SER A 663 15.07 10.47 -10.12
C SER A 663 13.94 9.45 -9.96
N ILE A 664 13.31 9.06 -11.06
CA ILE A 664 12.19 8.10 -11.15
C ILE A 664 12.66 6.65 -11.39
N PHE A 665 13.97 6.40 -11.55
CA PHE A 665 14.49 5.08 -11.85
C PHE A 665 15.03 4.39 -10.61
N TYR A 666 14.54 3.16 -10.37
CA TYR A 666 15.00 2.27 -9.31
C TYR A 666 15.46 0.95 -9.91
N GLY A 667 16.51 0.38 -9.35
CA GLY A 667 16.97 -0.96 -9.64
C GLY A 667 16.43 -1.97 -8.63
N ALA A 668 16.35 -3.23 -9.04
CA ALA A 668 16.04 -4.34 -8.16
C ALA A 668 16.93 -5.54 -8.48
N LEU A 669 17.38 -6.22 -7.43
CA LEU A 669 18.00 -7.55 -7.52
C LEU A 669 17.13 -8.49 -6.69
N PHE A 670 16.88 -9.69 -7.21
CA PHE A 670 15.95 -10.58 -6.54
C PHE A 670 16.31 -12.05 -6.65
N VAL A 671 15.82 -12.79 -5.67
CA VAL A 671 15.79 -14.25 -5.65
C VAL A 671 14.36 -14.69 -5.29
N ASP A 672 13.80 -15.55 -6.11
CA ASP A 672 12.49 -16.16 -5.90
C ASP A 672 12.66 -17.67 -5.77
N ALA A 673 12.00 -18.27 -4.78
CA ALA A 673 11.96 -19.71 -4.60
C ALA A 673 10.53 -20.15 -4.33
N GLY A 674 10.11 -21.29 -4.88
CA GLY A 674 8.77 -21.79 -4.61
C GLY A 674 8.40 -23.01 -5.43
N ASN A 675 7.27 -23.60 -5.06
CA ASN A 675 6.61 -24.68 -5.80
C ASN A 675 5.17 -24.83 -5.32
N ILE A 676 4.42 -25.65 -6.03
CA ILE A 676 3.13 -26.19 -5.64
C ILE A 676 3.19 -27.72 -5.62
N TRP A 677 2.27 -28.35 -4.91
CA TRP A 677 2.15 -29.81 -4.83
C TRP A 677 0.67 -30.19 -4.78
N LEU A 678 0.37 -31.39 -5.24
CA LEU A 678 -0.87 -32.07 -4.91
C LEU A 678 -0.75 -32.70 -3.51
N ARG A 679 -1.83 -32.78 -2.78
CA ARG A 679 -1.84 -33.44 -1.47
C ARG A 679 -1.49 -34.94 -1.56
N LYS A 680 -1.95 -35.60 -2.61
CA LYS A 680 -1.61 -36.99 -2.97
C LYS A 680 -0.99 -37.00 -4.35
N GLU A 681 -0.17 -38.03 -4.61
CA GLU A 681 0.41 -38.24 -5.92
C GLU A 681 -0.71 -38.56 -6.93
N ASP A 682 -0.63 -37.97 -8.10
CA ASP A 682 -1.56 -38.22 -9.18
C ASP A 682 -1.05 -39.37 -10.05
N LEU A 683 -1.66 -40.51 -9.87
CA LEU A 683 -1.32 -41.74 -10.60
C LEU A 683 -2.01 -41.84 -11.99
N GLY A 684 -2.79 -40.81 -12.37
CA GLY A 684 -3.53 -40.78 -13.63
C GLY A 684 -4.79 -41.63 -13.63
N GLU A 685 -5.40 -41.75 -14.80
CA GLU A 685 -6.58 -42.62 -15.00
C GLU A 685 -6.16 -44.12 -15.12
N PRO A 686 -6.92 -45.05 -14.54
CA PRO A 686 -6.65 -46.48 -14.72
C PRO A 686 -6.54 -46.84 -16.20
N GLY A 687 -5.45 -47.51 -16.58
CA GLY A 687 -5.18 -47.91 -17.97
C GLY A 687 -4.61 -46.82 -18.88
N LYS A 688 -4.34 -45.57 -18.33
CA LYS A 688 -3.78 -44.47 -19.07
C LYS A 688 -2.61 -43.86 -18.33
N PRO A 689 -1.44 -44.52 -18.26
CA PRO A 689 -0.28 -44.04 -17.52
C PRO A 689 0.22 -42.69 -18.01
N GLU A 690 -0.06 -42.29 -19.24
CA GLU A 690 0.27 -41.01 -19.83
C GLU A 690 -0.45 -39.82 -19.16
N THR A 691 -1.51 -40.07 -18.40
CA THR A 691 -2.23 -39.02 -17.64
C THR A 691 -1.67 -38.83 -16.25
N ALA A 692 -0.74 -39.66 -15.79
CA ALA A 692 -0.13 -39.58 -14.46
C ALA A 692 0.82 -38.39 -14.33
N ARG A 693 0.80 -37.75 -13.15
CA ARG A 693 1.75 -36.71 -12.78
C ARG A 693 2.65 -37.21 -11.66
N LEU A 694 3.57 -38.10 -12.03
CA LEU A 694 4.51 -38.68 -11.07
C LEU A 694 5.43 -37.60 -10.48
N GLY A 695 5.65 -37.66 -9.17
CA GLY A 695 6.42 -36.65 -8.43
C GLY A 695 5.60 -35.41 -8.04
N SER A 696 4.26 -35.42 -8.26
CA SER A 696 3.38 -34.28 -7.92
C SER A 696 2.98 -34.23 -6.44
N GLY A 697 3.10 -35.36 -5.71
CA GLY A 697 2.60 -35.51 -4.36
C GLY A 697 3.49 -34.83 -3.32
N PHE A 698 2.88 -34.14 -2.34
CA PHE A 698 3.58 -33.46 -1.27
C PHE A 698 4.22 -34.43 -0.27
N ARG A 699 5.51 -34.21 0.01
CA ARG A 699 6.27 -34.91 1.04
C ARG A 699 7.10 -33.91 1.83
N LEU A 700 6.78 -33.71 3.10
CA LEU A 700 7.42 -32.67 3.93
C LEU A 700 8.95 -32.74 3.91
N LYS A 701 9.54 -33.95 3.99
CA LYS A 701 11.00 -34.15 3.94
C LYS A 701 11.66 -33.70 2.63
N ASN A 702 10.88 -33.64 1.54
CA ASN A 702 11.39 -33.30 0.21
C ASN A 702 11.10 -31.83 -0.17
N THR A 703 10.33 -31.10 0.63
CA THR A 703 9.81 -29.77 0.27
C THR A 703 10.92 -28.83 -0.21
N PHE A 704 12.02 -28.72 0.54
CA PHE A 704 13.13 -27.84 0.14
C PHE A 704 13.91 -28.38 -1.06
N ASN A 705 13.93 -29.72 -1.25
CA ASN A 705 14.59 -30.35 -2.40
C ASN A 705 13.76 -30.24 -3.70
N GLU A 706 12.51 -29.86 -3.61
CA GLU A 706 11.59 -29.71 -4.73
C GLU A 706 11.26 -28.24 -5.05
N LEU A 707 11.86 -27.28 -4.32
CA LEU A 707 11.71 -25.86 -4.67
C LEU A 707 12.42 -25.55 -5.98
N ALA A 708 11.74 -24.83 -6.86
CA ALA A 708 12.37 -24.09 -7.93
C ALA A 708 13.03 -22.83 -7.37
N VAL A 709 14.16 -22.44 -7.91
CA VAL A 709 14.83 -21.18 -7.55
C VAL A 709 15.17 -20.42 -8.81
N GLY A 710 14.84 -19.12 -8.81
CA GLY A 710 15.20 -18.19 -9.86
C GLY A 710 15.80 -16.92 -9.31
N THR A 711 16.63 -16.27 -10.11
CA THR A 711 17.21 -14.98 -9.77
C THR A 711 17.13 -14.03 -10.95
N GLY A 712 17.34 -12.76 -10.70
CA GLY A 712 17.32 -11.78 -11.77
C GLY A 712 17.54 -10.36 -11.31
N ALA A 713 17.46 -9.46 -12.28
CA ALA A 713 17.55 -8.03 -12.07
C ALA A 713 16.35 -7.33 -12.73
N GLY A 714 15.99 -6.19 -12.18
CA GLY A 714 14.88 -5.44 -12.71
C GLY A 714 15.05 -3.93 -12.64
N LEU A 715 14.38 -3.24 -13.56
CA LEU A 715 14.26 -1.79 -13.59
C LEU A 715 12.84 -1.40 -13.19
N ARG A 716 12.71 -0.38 -12.37
CA ARG A 716 11.46 0.23 -11.93
C ARG A 716 11.46 1.68 -12.38
N VAL A 717 10.41 2.10 -13.06
CA VAL A 717 10.20 3.49 -13.46
C VAL A 717 8.99 4.00 -12.70
N ASP A 718 9.24 4.80 -11.67
CA ASP A 718 8.21 5.37 -10.80
C ASP A 718 7.79 6.74 -11.34
N VAL A 719 6.59 6.81 -11.91
CA VAL A 719 6.01 8.04 -12.45
C VAL A 719 5.01 8.70 -11.48
N SER A 720 5.08 8.37 -10.19
CA SER A 720 4.25 8.87 -9.09
C SER A 720 2.81 8.32 -9.08
N ILE A 721 2.19 8.08 -10.23
CA ILE A 721 0.83 7.51 -10.36
C ILE A 721 0.90 5.99 -10.42
N PHE A 722 1.93 5.45 -11.06
CA PHE A 722 2.19 4.01 -11.16
C PHE A 722 3.68 3.74 -11.38
N VAL A 723 4.08 2.52 -11.09
CA VAL A 723 5.45 2.03 -11.31
C VAL A 723 5.44 1.06 -12.48
N VAL A 724 6.19 1.34 -13.53
CA VAL A 724 6.45 0.38 -14.61
C VAL A 724 7.64 -0.49 -14.21
N ARG A 725 7.46 -1.79 -14.30
CA ARG A 725 8.45 -2.79 -13.94
C ARG A 725 8.91 -3.58 -15.15
N LEU A 726 10.21 -3.73 -15.29
CA LEU A 726 10.87 -4.57 -16.30
C LEU A 726 11.83 -5.50 -15.58
N ASP A 727 11.56 -6.79 -15.55
CA ASP A 727 12.42 -7.80 -14.92
C ASP A 727 13.00 -8.75 -15.95
N VAL A 728 14.25 -9.12 -15.76
CA VAL A 728 14.92 -10.20 -16.48
C VAL A 728 15.30 -11.26 -15.45
N ALA A 729 14.77 -12.45 -15.61
CA ALA A 729 14.94 -13.54 -14.67
C ALA A 729 15.42 -14.81 -15.39
N PHE A 730 16.11 -15.68 -14.66
CA PHE A 730 16.54 -16.98 -15.14
C PHE A 730 16.56 -18.00 -14.00
N PRO A 731 16.26 -19.29 -14.27
CA PRO A 731 16.30 -20.33 -13.28
C PRO A 731 17.73 -20.70 -12.90
N VAL A 732 17.96 -20.88 -11.60
CA VAL A 732 19.20 -21.43 -11.04
C VAL A 732 18.97 -22.83 -10.45
N ARG A 733 17.70 -23.19 -10.20
CA ARG A 733 17.32 -24.52 -9.78
C ARG A 733 16.01 -24.93 -10.43
N LYS A 734 15.99 -26.12 -11.06
CA LYS A 734 14.86 -26.73 -11.77
C LYS A 734 14.44 -28.02 -11.07
N PRO A 735 13.30 -28.07 -10.36
CA PRO A 735 12.91 -29.21 -9.52
C PRO A 735 12.63 -30.49 -10.32
N TYR A 736 12.25 -30.37 -11.60
CA TYR A 736 11.90 -31.47 -12.48
C TYR A 736 13.11 -32.22 -13.07
N LEU A 737 14.33 -31.75 -12.82
CA LEU A 737 15.55 -32.46 -13.19
C LEU A 737 15.84 -33.56 -12.16
N PRO A 738 16.61 -34.61 -12.56
CA PRO A 738 17.04 -35.67 -11.65
C PRO A 738 17.71 -35.14 -10.40
N GLU A 739 17.61 -35.88 -9.31
CA GLU A 739 18.28 -35.54 -8.07
C GLU A 739 19.80 -35.45 -8.31
N GLY A 740 20.45 -34.43 -7.75
CA GLY A 740 21.86 -34.10 -8.01
C GLY A 740 22.09 -33.16 -9.20
N GLN A 741 21.17 -33.07 -10.17
CA GLN A 741 21.28 -32.19 -11.35
C GLN A 741 20.33 -30.98 -11.30
N ARG A 742 19.60 -30.79 -10.21
CA ARG A 742 18.58 -29.72 -10.10
C ARG A 742 19.18 -28.31 -10.06
N TRP A 743 20.40 -28.16 -9.53
CA TRP A 743 21.14 -26.90 -9.59
C TRP A 743 21.83 -26.74 -10.92
N VAL A 744 21.47 -25.69 -11.68
CA VAL A 744 21.90 -25.47 -13.07
C VAL A 744 22.89 -24.31 -13.22
N PHE A 745 23.69 -24.03 -12.17
CA PHE A 745 24.69 -22.96 -12.21
C PHE A 745 25.73 -23.16 -13.32
N ASN A 746 26.17 -24.38 -13.52
CA ASN A 746 27.19 -24.73 -14.53
C ASN A 746 26.66 -24.64 -15.98
N ASP A 747 25.33 -24.67 -16.14
CA ASP A 747 24.67 -24.61 -17.45
C ASP A 747 24.44 -23.15 -17.89
N ILE A 748 24.72 -22.16 -17.02
CA ILE A 748 24.46 -20.75 -17.31
C ILE A 748 25.40 -20.26 -18.39
N ASN A 749 24.84 -19.95 -19.57
CA ASN A 749 25.58 -19.47 -20.72
C ASN A 749 24.88 -18.30 -21.41
N PHE A 750 25.11 -17.09 -20.90
CA PHE A 750 24.54 -15.88 -21.50
C PHE A 750 25.04 -15.60 -22.93
N GLY A 751 26.13 -16.21 -23.37
CA GLY A 751 26.65 -16.11 -24.75
C GLY A 751 25.83 -16.93 -25.74
N SER A 752 25.28 -18.08 -25.33
CA SER A 752 24.49 -18.97 -26.19
C SER A 752 23.08 -18.38 -26.48
N LYS A 753 22.74 -18.36 -27.78
CA LYS A 753 21.39 -17.93 -28.23
C LYS A 753 20.30 -18.88 -27.75
N ASP A 754 20.59 -20.19 -27.80
CA ASP A 754 19.61 -21.22 -27.41
C ASP A 754 19.38 -21.22 -25.92
N TRP A 755 20.42 -21.07 -25.11
CA TRP A 755 20.28 -20.94 -23.67
C TRP A 755 19.42 -19.73 -23.29
N ARG A 756 19.70 -18.55 -23.90
CA ARG A 756 18.91 -17.32 -23.64
C ARG A 756 17.43 -17.50 -24.05
N ARG A 757 17.15 -18.19 -25.17
CA ARG A 757 15.77 -18.44 -25.62
C ARG A 757 15.00 -19.33 -24.65
N GLN A 758 15.67 -20.31 -24.05
CA GLN A 758 15.05 -21.29 -23.16
C GLN A 758 14.94 -20.83 -21.71
N ASN A 759 15.87 -19.99 -21.24
CA ASN A 759 16.04 -19.70 -19.81
C ASN A 759 15.83 -18.25 -19.42
N LEU A 760 15.97 -17.26 -20.33
CA LEU A 760 15.73 -15.87 -20.00
C LEU A 760 14.25 -15.53 -20.13
N ILE A 761 13.66 -15.16 -18.99
CA ILE A 761 12.25 -14.73 -18.91
C ILE A 761 12.23 -13.20 -18.71
N PHE A 762 11.56 -12.52 -19.64
CA PHE A 762 11.31 -11.09 -19.57
C PHE A 762 9.91 -10.85 -19.04
N ASN A 763 9.82 -10.20 -17.88
CA ASN A 763 8.55 -9.84 -17.26
C ASN A 763 8.34 -8.33 -17.32
N ILE A 764 7.19 -7.93 -17.83
CA ILE A 764 6.71 -6.55 -17.81
C ILE A 764 5.51 -6.49 -16.87
N GLY A 765 5.46 -5.49 -16.01
CA GLY A 765 4.35 -5.32 -15.08
C GLY A 765 4.15 -3.89 -14.64
N ILE A 766 2.99 -3.62 -14.07
CA ILE A 766 2.65 -2.36 -13.42
C ILE A 766 2.56 -2.62 -11.92
N GLY A 767 3.25 -1.81 -11.12
CA GLY A 767 3.40 -2.01 -9.69
C GLY A 767 4.61 -2.90 -9.30
N TYR A 768 4.82 -3.02 -8.00
CA TYR A 768 5.81 -3.95 -7.45
C TYR A 768 5.27 -5.40 -7.49
N PRO A 769 6.14 -6.42 -7.50
CA PRO A 769 5.68 -7.81 -7.57
C PRO A 769 4.95 -8.27 -6.29
N PHE A 770 5.27 -7.64 -5.20
CA PHE A 770 4.63 -7.83 -3.88
C PHE A 770 4.87 -6.61 -3.00
#